data_907bd1df912a3d117451bcffa5f3e8c5
#
_entry.id   907bd1df912a3d117451bcffa5f3e8c5
#
_cell.length_a   1.000
_cell.length_b   1.000
_cell.length_c   1.000
_cell.angle_alpha   90.00
_cell.angle_beta   90.00
_cell.angle_gamma   90.00
#
_symmetry.space_group_name_H-M   'P 1'
#
loop_
_entity.id
_entity.type
_entity.pdbx_description
1 polymer ?
#
loop_
_entity_poly.entity_id
_entity_poly.type
_entity_poly.pdbx_seq_one_letter_code
_entity_poly.pdbx_strand_id
1 'polypeptide(L)'
;MNDAVLPVFGAAVSVLLCAHIVRAIRHSFLFAREELPERFGLLLALSVSYALNAILPLRIGEVVRALFIAVRLRLRLPYVLATVVAERFADIVAVALIATLLGFTTTASSLELLRAAALLAGAACIITGGAVLVERSARVRRAVWGVASVFNDAIRLGIVEFVWTVASFVTGDRLRSARFIIATVGMWTLYLTAYGLFATALGTSLAEVSLLLLGAPLRPLIEEILSGGLSRTTLALVLFTSVPVGVVILYGIIRHRKEIESSLGFVKRFGLVPAELSHISIGRRFRNSSDYAALMAAHFSASRQIVSAFAGEGMEDVIVHRILPGGSDAVTAVVEVAGTLSIRKLATGDAGRKLSIQVAWLREHASALPLPPVIADSWYGERFHYDMPYAVTASDFYDVIHTSAIDGSRNVLHEIVDEMARFHVRTGSGRAADAVIDRYLELKVRANAHSVREYARGMLEQEYTINGDGYRLSDWDCLLDMTWLREQVRSREIAVIHGDLTIENIIVSPQHARRWYLIDPNPSNIFDTPLIDWAKLMQSLHLGYEGLNRGGVPTLTGNALRLPFTRSSAYADLHRHLATLLAARLTPDQLREVAFHELVNYLRLIPYRIRQTPQRAMAFFACASILLRKYRSESMA
;
A
#
# COMPACT_ATOMS: atom_id res chain seq x y z
N MET A 1 50.90 2.02 -17.08
CA MET A 1 50.49 0.65 -16.70
C MET A 1 51.13 -0.27 -17.73
N ASN A 2 51.85 -1.31 -17.30
CA ASN A 2 52.39 -2.32 -18.21
C ASN A 2 51.25 -3.00 -18.99
N ASP A 3 51.50 -3.38 -20.24
CA ASP A 3 50.45 -4.00 -21.11
C ASP A 3 49.75 -5.22 -20.51
N ALA A 4 50.38 -5.89 -19.54
CA ALA A 4 49.81 -7.01 -18.81
C ALA A 4 48.83 -6.61 -17.64
N VAL A 5 48.90 -5.37 -17.12
CA VAL A 5 48.08 -4.93 -15.97
C VAL A 5 46.65 -4.56 -16.40
N LEU A 6 46.49 -3.99 -17.59
CA LEU A 6 45.16 -3.55 -18.07
C LEU A 6 44.17 -4.70 -18.29
N PRO A 7 44.56 -5.86 -18.88
CA PRO A 7 43.66 -7.00 -19.01
C PRO A 7 43.25 -7.59 -17.65
N VAL A 8 44.18 -7.68 -16.68
CA VAL A 8 43.89 -8.20 -15.35
C VAL A 8 42.92 -7.26 -14.58
N PHE A 9 43.14 -5.96 -14.72
CA PHE A 9 42.22 -4.95 -14.15
C PHE A 9 40.82 -5.04 -14.79
N GLY A 10 40.73 -5.17 -16.11
CA GLY A 10 39.48 -5.36 -16.83
C GLY A 10 38.73 -6.63 -16.40
N ALA A 11 39.47 -7.75 -16.19
CA ALA A 11 38.91 -8.98 -15.65
C ALA A 11 38.38 -8.79 -14.23
N ALA A 12 39.13 -8.09 -13.37
CA ALA A 12 38.70 -7.79 -11.99
C ALA A 12 37.39 -6.99 -11.98
N VAL A 13 37.26 -5.94 -12.79
CA VAL A 13 36.03 -5.14 -12.93
C VAL A 13 34.85 -5.98 -13.42
N SER A 14 35.08 -6.87 -14.41
CA SER A 14 34.05 -7.76 -14.97
C SER A 14 33.53 -8.75 -13.91
N VAL A 15 34.44 -9.36 -13.17
CA VAL A 15 34.08 -10.30 -12.05
C VAL A 15 33.34 -9.55 -10.97
N LEU A 16 33.72 -8.31 -10.64
CA LEU A 16 33.03 -7.47 -9.66
C LEU A 16 31.58 -7.16 -10.13
N LEU A 17 31.38 -6.87 -11.41
CA LEU A 17 30.04 -6.67 -11.96
C LEU A 17 29.19 -7.95 -11.84
N CYS A 18 29.78 -9.12 -12.15
CA CYS A 18 29.12 -10.42 -11.93
C CYS A 18 28.73 -10.62 -10.46
N ALA A 19 29.61 -10.26 -9.52
CA ALA A 19 29.31 -10.33 -8.10
C ALA A 19 28.10 -9.44 -7.72
N HIS A 20 28.00 -8.22 -8.28
CA HIS A 20 26.85 -7.33 -8.07
C HIS A 20 25.55 -7.91 -8.67
N ILE A 21 25.62 -8.56 -9.83
CA ILE A 21 24.46 -9.24 -10.43
C ILE A 21 23.99 -10.39 -9.53
N VAL A 22 24.91 -11.24 -9.08
CA VAL A 22 24.58 -12.35 -8.15
C VAL A 22 24.01 -11.81 -6.85
N ARG A 23 24.51 -10.68 -6.36
CA ARG A 23 23.97 -10.00 -5.17
C ARG A 23 22.52 -9.56 -5.37
N ALA A 24 22.19 -8.97 -6.51
CA ALA A 24 20.83 -8.58 -6.85
C ALA A 24 19.90 -9.81 -6.97
N ILE A 25 20.38 -10.92 -7.59
CA ILE A 25 19.65 -12.18 -7.64
C ILE A 25 19.43 -12.75 -6.24
N ARG A 26 20.46 -12.75 -5.38
CA ARG A 26 20.36 -13.17 -3.98
C ARG A 26 19.28 -12.40 -3.23
N HIS A 27 19.25 -11.07 -3.39
CA HIS A 27 18.25 -10.23 -2.76
C HIS A 27 16.83 -10.61 -3.21
N SER A 28 16.64 -11.00 -4.49
CA SER A 28 15.32 -11.43 -4.97
C SER A 28 14.76 -12.64 -4.21
N PHE A 29 15.61 -13.51 -3.65
CA PHE A 29 15.17 -14.64 -2.84
C PHE A 29 14.61 -14.26 -1.47
N LEU A 30 14.74 -13.03 -1.02
CA LEU A 30 14.13 -12.53 0.20
C LEU A 30 12.69 -12.03 -0.01
N PHE A 31 12.23 -11.86 -1.25
CA PHE A 31 10.84 -11.48 -1.56
C PHE A 31 9.96 -12.72 -1.73
N ALA A 32 8.67 -12.61 -1.42
CA ALA A 32 7.71 -13.67 -1.68
C ALA A 32 7.65 -14.03 -3.17
N ARG A 33 7.21 -15.25 -3.50
CA ARG A 33 7.28 -15.79 -4.87
C ARG A 33 6.42 -14.96 -5.84
N GLU A 34 5.33 -14.40 -5.33
CA GLU A 34 4.39 -13.55 -6.05
C GLU A 34 4.87 -12.10 -6.22
N GLU A 35 5.89 -11.71 -5.44
CA GLU A 35 6.45 -10.36 -5.39
C GLU A 35 7.79 -10.25 -6.12
N LEU A 36 8.22 -11.30 -6.85
CA LEU A 36 9.56 -11.35 -7.44
C LEU A 36 9.85 -10.08 -8.25
N PRO A 37 10.72 -9.19 -7.73
CA PRO A 37 11.07 -7.96 -8.42
C PRO A 37 11.82 -8.27 -9.70
N GLU A 38 11.68 -7.40 -10.69
CA GLU A 38 12.54 -7.41 -11.85
C GLU A 38 14.01 -7.33 -11.39
N ARG A 39 14.81 -8.33 -11.75
CA ARG A 39 16.20 -8.47 -11.28
C ARG A 39 17.06 -7.25 -11.61
N PHE A 40 16.80 -6.62 -12.74
CA PHE A 40 17.49 -5.40 -13.13
C PHE A 40 17.13 -4.22 -12.21
N GLY A 41 15.88 -4.09 -11.79
CA GLY A 41 15.45 -3.07 -10.83
C GLY A 41 16.17 -3.20 -9.48
N LEU A 42 16.41 -4.43 -9.00
CA LEU A 42 17.21 -4.66 -7.79
C LEU A 42 18.69 -4.32 -7.98
N LEU A 43 19.25 -4.64 -9.14
CA LEU A 43 20.63 -4.29 -9.48
C LEU A 43 20.81 -2.76 -9.56
N LEU A 44 19.86 -2.06 -10.15
CA LEU A 44 19.85 -0.60 -10.21
C LEU A 44 19.74 0.02 -8.81
N ALA A 45 18.83 -0.47 -7.98
CA ALA A 45 18.68 -0.03 -6.59
C ALA A 45 19.96 -0.24 -5.77
N LEU A 46 20.63 -1.38 -5.98
CA LEU A 46 21.91 -1.68 -5.34
C LEU A 46 23.01 -0.71 -5.81
N SER A 47 23.07 -0.42 -7.09
CA SER A 47 24.06 0.50 -7.67
C SER A 47 23.87 1.94 -7.17
N VAL A 48 22.62 2.41 -7.10
CA VAL A 48 22.29 3.71 -6.50
C VAL A 48 22.69 3.76 -5.01
N SER A 49 22.45 2.68 -4.28
CA SER A 49 22.88 2.56 -2.86
C SER A 49 24.41 2.70 -2.73
N TYR A 50 25.17 2.04 -3.58
CA TYR A 50 26.64 2.14 -3.57
C TYR A 50 27.11 3.54 -3.88
N ALA A 51 26.57 4.18 -4.93
CA ALA A 51 26.91 5.57 -5.27
C ALA A 51 26.64 6.54 -4.11
N LEU A 52 25.50 6.38 -3.44
CA LEU A 52 25.14 7.22 -2.30
C LEU A 52 25.99 6.93 -1.06
N ASN A 53 26.29 5.67 -0.77
CA ASN A 53 27.15 5.30 0.35
C ASN A 53 28.60 5.75 0.15
N ALA A 54 29.01 6.01 -1.08
CA ALA A 54 30.32 6.58 -1.38
C ALA A 54 30.41 8.07 -0.99
N ILE A 55 29.28 8.79 -0.98
CA ILE A 55 29.19 10.23 -0.73
C ILE A 55 28.65 10.52 0.67
N LEU A 56 27.62 9.78 1.10
CA LEU A 56 26.89 10.04 2.35
C LEU A 56 27.42 9.17 3.50
N PRO A 57 27.57 9.76 4.72
CA PRO A 57 27.96 8.99 5.91
C PRO A 57 26.85 8.05 6.37
N LEU A 58 27.15 7.18 7.34
CA LEU A 58 26.20 6.30 8.03
C LEU A 58 25.46 5.30 7.13
N ARG A 59 25.95 5.03 5.91
CA ARG A 59 25.33 4.09 4.95
C ARG A 59 23.87 4.38 4.63
N ILE A 60 23.52 5.66 4.55
CA ILE A 60 22.16 6.15 4.20
C ILE A 60 21.70 5.57 2.85
N GLY A 61 22.60 5.23 1.94
CA GLY A 61 22.28 4.57 0.68
C GLY A 61 21.47 3.27 0.84
N GLU A 62 21.58 2.55 1.95
CA GLU A 62 20.76 1.35 2.20
C GLU A 62 19.29 1.70 2.46
N VAL A 63 19.05 2.80 3.15
CA VAL A 63 17.69 3.30 3.38
C VAL A 63 17.07 3.80 2.07
N VAL A 64 17.87 4.54 1.27
CA VAL A 64 17.46 4.99 -0.07
C VAL A 64 17.20 3.80 -1.00
N ARG A 65 18.01 2.74 -0.94
CA ARG A 65 17.78 1.48 -1.66
C ARG A 65 16.44 0.86 -1.27
N ALA A 66 16.17 0.75 0.02
CA ALA A 66 14.89 0.21 0.50
C ALA A 66 13.71 1.05 0.03
N LEU A 67 13.82 2.39 0.12
CA LEU A 67 12.80 3.31 -0.38
C LEU A 67 12.59 3.18 -1.88
N PHE A 68 13.67 3.13 -2.67
CA PHE A 68 13.60 2.94 -4.13
C PHE A 68 12.89 1.64 -4.52
N ILE A 69 13.23 0.53 -3.85
CA ILE A 69 12.59 -0.77 -4.06
C ILE A 69 11.11 -0.71 -3.64
N ALA A 70 10.81 -0.14 -2.47
CA ALA A 70 9.45 -0.02 -1.94
C ALA A 70 8.55 0.75 -2.91
N VAL A 71 9.00 1.90 -3.41
CA VAL A 71 8.26 2.74 -4.36
C VAL A 71 8.09 2.01 -5.70
N ARG A 72 9.17 1.41 -6.24
CA ARG A 72 9.13 0.76 -7.56
C ARG A 72 8.25 -0.49 -7.58
N LEU A 73 8.31 -1.30 -6.51
CA LEU A 73 7.55 -2.56 -6.40
C LEU A 73 6.21 -2.39 -5.70
N ARG A 74 5.90 -1.19 -5.21
CA ARG A 74 4.70 -0.89 -4.43
C ARG A 74 4.58 -1.73 -3.16
N LEU A 75 5.72 -1.97 -2.52
CA LEU A 75 5.82 -2.71 -1.27
C LEU A 75 5.92 -1.74 -0.10
N ARG A 76 5.46 -2.17 1.06
CA ARG A 76 5.60 -1.36 2.28
C ARG A 76 7.06 -1.23 2.68
N LEU A 77 7.47 0.00 3.04
CA LEU A 77 8.86 0.29 3.40
C LEU A 77 9.40 -0.58 4.54
N PRO A 78 8.67 -0.85 5.66
CA PRO A 78 9.16 -1.73 6.72
C PRO A 78 9.49 -3.14 6.24
N TYR A 79 8.67 -3.70 5.35
CA TYR A 79 8.91 -5.01 4.74
C TYR A 79 10.19 -5.01 3.90
N VAL A 80 10.38 -4.02 3.03
CA VAL A 80 11.59 -3.91 2.20
C VAL A 80 12.83 -3.66 3.06
N LEU A 81 12.74 -2.80 4.07
CA LEU A 81 13.83 -2.59 5.04
C LEU A 81 14.23 -3.90 5.72
N ALA A 82 13.26 -4.74 6.10
CA ALA A 82 13.54 -6.04 6.68
C ALA A 82 14.33 -6.96 5.72
N THR A 83 14.02 -6.94 4.41
CA THR A 83 14.81 -7.70 3.41
C THR A 83 16.24 -7.20 3.30
N VAL A 84 16.45 -5.87 3.31
CA VAL A 84 17.78 -5.24 3.24
C VAL A 84 18.58 -5.59 4.51
N VAL A 85 17.95 -5.53 5.70
CA VAL A 85 18.60 -5.89 6.96
C VAL A 85 18.95 -7.39 7.02
N ALA A 86 18.06 -8.26 6.58
CA ALA A 86 18.34 -9.71 6.49
C ALA A 86 19.50 -10.00 5.54
N GLU A 87 19.60 -9.30 4.41
CA GLU A 87 20.72 -9.38 3.50
C GLU A 87 22.03 -8.95 4.18
N ARG A 88 22.03 -7.83 4.90
CA ARG A 88 23.21 -7.34 5.64
C ARG A 88 23.63 -8.26 6.76
N PHE A 89 22.65 -8.83 7.45
CA PHE A 89 22.92 -9.83 8.46
C PHE A 89 23.68 -11.04 7.89
N ALA A 90 23.23 -11.58 6.75
CA ALA A 90 23.93 -12.66 6.07
C ALA A 90 25.35 -12.27 5.62
N ASP A 91 25.54 -11.01 5.16
CA ASP A 91 26.87 -10.49 4.83
C ASP A 91 27.78 -10.43 6.05
N ILE A 92 27.29 -10.00 7.22
CA ILE A 92 28.05 -9.98 8.49
C ILE A 92 28.50 -11.39 8.87
N VAL A 93 27.60 -12.38 8.77
CA VAL A 93 27.94 -13.79 9.06
C VAL A 93 29.01 -14.31 8.10
N ALA A 94 28.87 -14.03 6.80
CA ALA A 94 29.85 -14.44 5.78
C ALA A 94 31.22 -13.78 6.03
N VAL A 95 31.26 -12.50 6.33
CA VAL A 95 32.51 -11.76 6.63
C VAL A 95 33.17 -12.34 7.90
N ALA A 96 32.38 -12.63 8.94
CA ALA A 96 32.89 -13.26 10.17
C ALA A 96 33.54 -14.63 9.89
N LEU A 97 32.90 -15.46 9.07
CA LEU A 97 33.45 -16.76 8.67
C LEU A 97 34.73 -16.62 7.85
N ILE A 98 34.75 -15.71 6.87
CA ILE A 98 35.92 -15.42 6.02
C ILE A 98 37.07 -14.90 6.90
N ALA A 99 36.81 -13.94 7.80
CA ALA A 99 37.81 -13.40 8.73
C ALA A 99 38.38 -14.48 9.65
N THR A 100 37.52 -15.39 10.13
CA THR A 100 37.97 -16.52 10.95
C THR A 100 38.90 -17.45 10.16
N LEU A 101 38.53 -17.81 8.93
CA LEU A 101 39.34 -18.66 8.05
C LEU A 101 40.69 -18.01 7.69
N LEU A 102 40.69 -16.72 7.36
CA LEU A 102 41.90 -15.95 7.08
C LEU A 102 42.77 -15.77 8.34
N GLY A 103 42.14 -15.58 9.52
CA GLY A 103 42.84 -15.45 10.79
C GLY A 103 43.64 -16.71 11.20
N PHE A 104 43.22 -17.89 10.78
CA PHE A 104 43.97 -19.13 10.98
C PHE A 104 45.20 -19.25 10.06
N THR A 105 45.29 -18.47 9.01
CA THR A 105 46.36 -18.54 7.99
C THR A 105 47.42 -17.44 8.12
N THR A 106 47.19 -16.42 8.98
CA THR A 106 48.09 -15.26 9.16
C THR A 106 48.61 -15.14 10.62
N THR A 107 49.92 -14.92 10.79
CA THR A 107 50.60 -15.04 12.11
C THR A 107 50.68 -13.76 12.96
N ALA A 108 50.37 -12.56 12.43
CA ALA A 108 50.69 -11.31 13.13
C ALA A 108 49.50 -10.48 13.67
N SER A 109 48.27 -10.73 13.23
CA SER A 109 47.05 -9.97 13.67
C SER A 109 45.86 -10.88 14.01
N SER A 110 46.12 -12.15 14.21
CA SER A 110 45.10 -13.19 14.35
C SER A 110 44.14 -13.00 15.55
N LEU A 111 44.62 -12.45 16.66
CA LEU A 111 43.81 -12.32 17.89
C LEU A 111 42.71 -11.24 17.78
N GLU A 112 42.99 -10.10 17.14
CA GLU A 112 42.01 -9.04 16.93
C GLU A 112 40.96 -9.42 15.88
N LEU A 113 41.37 -10.08 14.80
CA LEU A 113 40.49 -10.67 13.80
C LEU A 113 39.58 -11.75 14.40
N LEU A 114 40.11 -12.63 15.21
CA LEU A 114 39.34 -13.65 15.92
C LEU A 114 38.37 -13.04 16.94
N ARG A 115 38.76 -12.01 17.67
CA ARG A 115 37.87 -11.27 18.57
C ARG A 115 36.73 -10.59 17.80
N ALA A 116 37.02 -9.93 16.68
CA ALA A 116 36.02 -9.31 15.83
C ALA A 116 35.05 -10.37 15.23
N ALA A 117 35.58 -11.50 14.76
CA ALA A 117 34.79 -12.60 14.24
C ALA A 117 33.89 -13.21 15.32
N ALA A 118 34.39 -13.40 16.54
CA ALA A 118 33.63 -13.91 17.68
C ALA A 118 32.50 -12.97 18.11
N LEU A 119 32.75 -11.65 18.12
CA LEU A 119 31.73 -10.64 18.40
C LEU A 119 30.64 -10.64 17.32
N LEU A 120 31.00 -10.72 16.04
CA LEU A 120 30.07 -10.80 14.94
C LEU A 120 29.25 -12.10 14.95
N ALA A 121 29.87 -13.22 15.24
CA ALA A 121 29.19 -14.51 15.42
C ALA A 121 28.22 -14.49 16.61
N GLY A 122 28.64 -13.91 17.75
CA GLY A 122 27.78 -13.70 18.90
C GLY A 122 26.55 -12.84 18.59
N ALA A 123 26.75 -11.72 17.91
CA ALA A 123 25.64 -10.86 17.44
C ALA A 123 24.71 -11.62 16.49
N ALA A 124 25.25 -12.42 15.58
CA ALA A 124 24.47 -13.26 14.67
C ALA A 124 23.63 -14.30 15.44
N CYS A 125 24.18 -14.95 16.45
CA CYS A 125 23.43 -15.89 17.28
C CYS A 125 22.31 -15.21 18.07
N ILE A 126 22.56 -14.02 18.63
CA ILE A 126 21.55 -13.24 19.35
C ILE A 126 20.41 -12.86 18.43
N ILE A 127 20.69 -12.34 17.22
CA ILE A 127 19.65 -11.92 16.26
C ILE A 127 18.86 -13.14 15.78
N THR A 128 19.54 -14.26 15.44
CA THR A 128 18.87 -15.49 15.01
C THR A 128 18.01 -16.08 16.12
N GLY A 129 18.55 -16.16 17.35
CA GLY A 129 17.80 -16.62 18.52
C GLY A 129 16.59 -15.72 18.82
N GLY A 130 16.77 -14.40 18.74
CA GLY A 130 15.69 -13.42 18.87
C GLY A 130 14.60 -13.62 17.82
N ALA A 131 14.97 -13.81 16.55
CA ALA A 131 14.03 -14.07 15.45
C ALA A 131 13.22 -15.36 15.70
N VAL A 132 13.86 -16.44 16.09
CA VAL A 132 13.19 -17.72 16.44
C VAL A 132 12.26 -17.54 17.64
N LEU A 133 12.67 -16.77 18.66
CA LEU A 133 11.84 -16.49 19.83
C LEU A 133 10.60 -15.64 19.47
N VAL A 134 10.74 -14.64 18.60
CA VAL A 134 9.60 -13.86 18.09
C VAL A 134 8.61 -14.77 17.37
N GLU A 135 9.09 -15.69 16.55
CA GLU A 135 8.23 -16.62 15.80
C GLU A 135 7.48 -17.59 16.74
N ARG A 136 8.19 -18.15 17.74
CA ARG A 136 7.65 -19.23 18.58
C ARG A 136 6.94 -18.78 19.85
N SER A 137 7.15 -17.55 20.31
CA SER A 137 6.66 -17.10 21.62
C SER A 137 5.72 -15.90 21.56
N ALA A 138 4.45 -16.11 21.87
CA ALA A 138 3.47 -15.02 22.01
C ALA A 138 3.86 -14.00 23.11
N ARG A 139 4.60 -14.44 24.16
CA ARG A 139 5.10 -13.54 25.21
C ARG A 139 6.13 -12.56 24.65
N VAL A 140 7.05 -13.05 23.80
CA VAL A 140 8.07 -12.21 23.17
C VAL A 140 7.43 -11.23 22.19
N ARG A 141 6.44 -11.67 21.41
CA ARG A 141 5.67 -10.78 20.52
C ARG A 141 4.98 -9.68 21.30
N ARG A 142 4.31 -10.01 22.41
CA ARG A 142 3.70 -9.00 23.31
C ARG A 142 4.73 -8.03 23.88
N ALA A 143 5.92 -8.49 24.22
CA ALA A 143 6.99 -7.62 24.70
C ALA A 143 7.48 -6.66 23.60
N VAL A 144 7.68 -7.15 22.37
CA VAL A 144 8.00 -6.30 21.20
C VAL A 144 6.91 -5.25 20.97
N TRP A 145 5.65 -5.66 21.05
CA TRP A 145 4.51 -4.75 20.97
C TRP A 145 4.50 -3.72 22.09
N GLY A 146 4.78 -4.13 23.31
CA GLY A 146 4.87 -3.25 24.48
C GLY A 146 5.98 -2.20 24.33
N VAL A 147 7.16 -2.61 23.87
CA VAL A 147 8.28 -1.69 23.59
C VAL A 147 7.92 -0.73 22.46
N ALA A 148 7.33 -1.24 21.38
CA ALA A 148 6.91 -0.43 20.26
C ALA A 148 5.79 0.56 20.61
N SER A 149 5.08 0.39 21.72
CA SER A 149 4.00 1.29 22.19
C SER A 149 4.46 2.70 22.57
N VAL A 150 5.77 2.92 22.65
CA VAL A 150 6.36 4.27 22.81
C VAL A 150 6.14 5.15 21.59
N PHE A 151 5.97 4.54 20.42
CA PHE A 151 5.79 5.22 19.14
C PHE A 151 4.30 5.37 18.77
N ASN A 152 4.02 6.19 17.77
CA ASN A 152 2.68 6.28 17.20
C ASN A 152 2.29 4.97 16.46
N ASP A 153 1.02 4.76 16.20
CA ASP A 153 0.49 3.51 15.65
C ASP A 153 1.11 3.10 14.31
N ALA A 154 1.40 4.07 13.44
CA ALA A 154 2.00 3.78 12.13
C ALA A 154 3.44 3.25 12.28
N ILE A 155 4.25 3.89 13.13
CA ILE A 155 5.63 3.45 13.43
C ILE A 155 5.60 2.11 14.18
N ARG A 156 4.71 1.97 15.16
CA ARG A 156 4.54 0.74 15.94
C ARG A 156 4.21 -0.45 15.06
N LEU A 157 3.23 -0.30 14.15
CA LEU A 157 2.90 -1.35 13.19
C LEU A 157 4.09 -1.64 12.25
N GLY A 158 4.79 -0.59 11.80
CA GLY A 158 6.00 -0.74 10.99
C GLY A 158 7.11 -1.52 11.69
N ILE A 159 7.34 -1.28 12.99
CA ILE A 159 8.32 -2.04 13.80
C ILE A 159 7.90 -3.50 13.93
N VAL A 160 6.64 -3.77 14.23
CA VAL A 160 6.12 -5.13 14.34
C VAL A 160 6.24 -5.87 13.01
N GLU A 161 5.84 -5.24 11.91
CA GLU A 161 5.98 -5.76 10.55
C GLU A 161 7.44 -6.09 10.21
N PHE A 162 8.36 -5.16 10.52
CA PHE A 162 9.79 -5.33 10.30
C PHE A 162 10.33 -6.54 11.08
N VAL A 163 10.07 -6.60 12.39
CA VAL A 163 10.55 -7.69 13.26
C VAL A 163 10.00 -9.04 12.82
N TRP A 164 8.72 -9.09 12.45
CA TRP A 164 8.11 -10.33 11.96
C TRP A 164 8.66 -10.77 10.62
N THR A 165 8.88 -9.84 9.71
CA THR A 165 9.46 -10.14 8.41
C THR A 165 10.88 -10.71 8.58
N VAL A 166 11.70 -10.11 9.43
CA VAL A 166 13.04 -10.65 9.75
C VAL A 166 12.94 -12.06 10.36
N ALA A 167 12.02 -12.28 11.29
CA ALA A 167 11.80 -13.59 11.90
C ALA A 167 11.40 -14.65 10.85
N SER A 168 10.52 -14.32 9.92
CA SER A 168 10.05 -15.23 8.88
C SER A 168 11.14 -15.68 7.91
N PHE A 169 12.22 -14.91 7.73
CA PHE A 169 13.36 -15.34 6.90
C PHE A 169 14.17 -16.45 7.55
N VAL A 170 14.20 -16.49 8.87
CA VAL A 170 14.95 -17.54 9.62
C VAL A 170 14.17 -18.85 9.66
N THR A 171 12.84 -18.79 9.71
CA THR A 171 11.95 -19.94 9.94
C THR A 171 11.21 -20.41 8.70
N GLY A 172 11.32 -19.68 7.58
CA GLY A 172 10.55 -19.88 6.36
C GLY A 172 10.97 -21.05 5.47
N ASP A 173 10.59 -21.00 4.19
CA ASP A 173 10.79 -22.05 3.19
C ASP A 173 12.26 -22.47 3.07
N ARG A 174 12.55 -23.76 3.38
CA ARG A 174 13.90 -24.33 3.33
C ARG A 174 14.57 -24.22 1.96
N LEU A 175 13.81 -24.40 0.89
CA LEU A 175 14.34 -24.31 -0.47
C LEU A 175 14.78 -22.88 -0.81
N ARG A 176 14.00 -21.91 -0.39
CA ARG A 176 14.30 -20.49 -0.55
C ARG A 176 15.53 -20.09 0.26
N SER A 177 15.62 -20.53 1.51
CA SER A 177 16.78 -20.31 2.36
C SER A 177 18.04 -20.97 1.78
N ALA A 178 17.94 -22.18 1.24
CA ALA A 178 19.06 -22.85 0.59
C ALA A 178 19.56 -22.07 -0.65
N ARG A 179 18.66 -21.60 -1.52
CA ARG A 179 19.00 -20.76 -2.68
C ARG A 179 19.70 -19.47 -2.26
N PHE A 180 19.22 -18.84 -1.19
CA PHE A 180 19.82 -17.62 -0.64
C PHE A 180 21.24 -17.88 -0.13
N ILE A 181 21.46 -18.99 0.61
CA ILE A 181 22.78 -19.38 1.12
C ILE A 181 23.74 -19.70 -0.04
N ILE A 182 23.31 -20.49 -1.02
CA ILE A 182 24.13 -20.82 -2.19
C ILE A 182 24.53 -19.54 -2.95
N ALA A 183 23.58 -18.64 -3.18
CA ALA A 183 23.86 -17.35 -3.81
C ALA A 183 24.80 -16.47 -2.97
N THR A 184 24.71 -16.54 -1.63
CA THR A 184 25.64 -15.83 -0.72
C THR A 184 27.05 -16.35 -0.87
N VAL A 185 27.26 -17.67 -0.88
CA VAL A 185 28.58 -18.28 -1.07
C VAL A 185 29.13 -17.90 -2.47
N GLY A 186 28.36 -18.08 -3.53
CA GLY A 186 28.78 -17.72 -4.89
C GLY A 186 29.14 -16.25 -5.03
N MET A 187 28.34 -15.37 -4.45
CA MET A 187 28.61 -13.94 -4.43
C MET A 187 29.94 -13.59 -3.74
N TRP A 188 30.18 -14.13 -2.55
CA TRP A 188 31.42 -13.85 -1.82
C TRP A 188 32.64 -14.46 -2.52
N THR A 189 32.52 -15.64 -3.15
CA THR A 189 33.57 -16.20 -4.01
C THR A 189 33.94 -15.24 -5.14
N LEU A 190 32.95 -14.68 -5.84
CA LEU A 190 33.17 -13.70 -6.89
C LEU A 190 33.82 -12.41 -6.36
N TYR A 191 33.39 -11.89 -5.21
CA TYR A 191 34.04 -10.72 -4.59
C TYR A 191 35.50 -10.99 -4.26
N LEU A 192 35.81 -12.12 -3.61
CA LEU A 192 37.19 -12.47 -3.26
C LEU A 192 38.04 -12.68 -4.52
N THR A 193 37.49 -13.28 -5.57
CA THR A 193 38.18 -13.43 -6.87
C THR A 193 38.45 -12.05 -7.50
N ALA A 194 37.47 -11.15 -7.52
CA ALA A 194 37.64 -9.79 -8.04
C ALA A 194 38.71 -9.02 -7.25
N TYR A 195 38.71 -9.14 -5.93
CA TYR A 195 39.69 -8.49 -5.06
C TYR A 195 41.10 -9.08 -5.25
N GLY A 196 41.20 -10.39 -5.44
CA GLY A 196 42.47 -11.06 -5.74
C GLY A 196 43.07 -10.62 -7.06
N LEU A 197 42.26 -10.57 -8.14
CA LEU A 197 42.66 -10.05 -9.43
C LEU A 197 43.09 -8.57 -9.35
N PHE A 198 42.36 -7.76 -8.58
CA PHE A 198 42.69 -6.36 -8.39
C PHE A 198 44.00 -6.20 -7.59
N ALA A 199 44.19 -7.00 -6.54
CA ALA A 199 45.45 -7.04 -5.76
C ALA A 199 46.64 -7.40 -6.67
N THR A 200 46.46 -8.42 -7.53
CA THR A 200 47.49 -8.81 -8.50
C THR A 200 47.83 -7.67 -9.48
N ALA A 201 46.81 -6.96 -9.96
CA ALA A 201 47.00 -5.81 -10.86
C ALA A 201 47.76 -4.65 -10.20
N LEU A 202 47.64 -4.48 -8.88
CA LEU A 202 48.32 -3.45 -8.13
C LEU A 202 49.67 -3.91 -7.51
N GLY A 203 49.98 -5.21 -7.55
CA GLY A 203 51.15 -5.78 -6.87
C GLY A 203 51.06 -5.75 -5.36
N THR A 204 49.84 -5.82 -4.77
CA THR A 204 49.55 -5.78 -3.34
C THR A 204 48.95 -7.11 -2.86
N SER A 205 48.77 -7.26 -1.56
CA SER A 205 48.15 -8.47 -1.02
C SER A 205 46.62 -8.43 -1.03
N LEU A 206 45.97 -9.58 -1.16
CA LEU A 206 44.50 -9.68 -1.05
C LEU A 206 43.97 -9.13 0.27
N ALA A 207 44.72 -9.31 1.37
CA ALA A 207 44.34 -8.82 2.68
C ALA A 207 44.26 -7.27 2.72
N GLU A 208 45.26 -6.58 2.16
CA GLU A 208 45.27 -5.11 2.09
C GLU A 208 44.11 -4.58 1.26
N VAL A 209 43.87 -5.16 0.08
CA VAL A 209 42.74 -4.77 -0.78
C VAL A 209 41.40 -5.05 -0.09
N SER A 210 41.25 -6.19 0.57
CA SER A 210 40.02 -6.52 1.28
C SER A 210 39.71 -5.58 2.43
N LEU A 211 40.71 -5.14 3.17
CA LEU A 211 40.55 -4.15 4.26
C LEU A 211 40.17 -2.78 3.71
N LEU A 212 40.78 -2.33 2.62
CA LEU A 212 40.42 -1.07 1.95
C LEU A 212 38.98 -1.07 1.44
N LEU A 213 38.50 -2.17 0.86
CA LEU A 213 37.16 -2.29 0.29
C LEU A 213 36.05 -2.53 1.32
N LEU A 214 36.37 -3.13 2.46
CA LEU A 214 35.45 -3.26 3.60
C LEU A 214 35.23 -1.93 4.33
N GLY A 215 36.18 -1.00 4.22
CA GLY A 215 36.08 0.36 4.75
C GLY A 215 35.22 1.29 3.88
N ALA A 216 35.57 2.56 3.87
CA ALA A 216 34.98 3.58 3.01
C ALA A 216 35.93 3.81 1.80
N PRO A 217 35.68 3.21 0.64
CA PRO A 217 36.64 3.22 -0.49
C PRO A 217 36.97 4.60 -1.04
N LEU A 218 36.12 5.62 -0.77
CA LEU A 218 36.41 7.01 -1.12
C LEU A 218 37.14 7.80 -0.05
N ARG A 219 37.33 7.27 1.14
CA ARG A 219 38.05 7.96 2.21
C ARG A 219 39.51 8.26 1.82
N PRO A 220 40.28 7.29 1.29
CA PRO A 220 41.62 7.57 0.78
C PRO A 220 41.64 8.63 -0.32
N LEU A 221 40.64 8.62 -1.23
CA LEU A 221 40.51 9.63 -2.27
C LEU A 221 40.34 11.03 -1.68
N ILE A 222 39.47 11.19 -0.69
CA ILE A 222 39.22 12.49 -0.03
C ILE A 222 40.48 12.96 0.70
N GLU A 223 41.14 12.09 1.44
CA GLU A 223 42.37 12.37 2.18
C GLU A 223 43.51 12.78 1.23
N GLU A 224 43.70 12.10 0.10
CA GLU A 224 44.70 12.43 -0.92
C GLU A 224 44.40 13.76 -1.66
N ILE A 225 43.14 14.00 -2.03
CA ILE A 225 42.75 15.28 -2.66
C ILE A 225 43.03 16.45 -1.71
N LEU A 226 42.69 16.28 -0.43
CA LEU A 226 42.96 17.33 0.58
C LEU A 226 44.45 17.55 0.84
N SER A 227 45.29 16.52 0.60
CA SER A 227 46.75 16.61 0.72
C SER A 227 47.47 17.12 -0.55
N GLY A 228 46.71 17.38 -1.62
CA GLY A 228 47.24 17.96 -2.87
C GLY A 228 47.86 16.95 -3.83
N GLY A 229 47.63 15.64 -3.66
CA GLY A 229 48.10 14.57 -4.53
C GLY A 229 47.05 13.50 -4.79
N LEU A 230 47.14 12.81 -5.91
CA LEU A 230 46.28 11.65 -6.23
C LEU A 230 47.18 10.49 -6.65
N SER A 231 47.23 9.43 -5.84
CA SER A 231 48.06 8.26 -6.15
C SER A 231 47.39 7.41 -7.25
N ARG A 232 48.21 6.68 -8.03
CA ARG A 232 47.71 5.73 -9.03
C ARG A 232 46.89 4.62 -8.40
N THR A 233 47.20 4.22 -7.18
CA THR A 233 46.51 3.17 -6.44
C THR A 233 45.10 3.64 -6.06
N THR A 234 44.95 4.85 -5.53
CA THR A 234 43.65 5.44 -5.17
C THR A 234 42.78 5.63 -6.40
N LEU A 235 43.35 6.13 -7.52
CA LEU A 235 42.61 6.24 -8.78
C LEU A 235 42.13 4.87 -9.29
N ALA A 236 42.99 3.85 -9.25
CA ALA A 236 42.61 2.49 -9.64
C ALA A 236 41.50 1.93 -8.75
N LEU A 237 41.57 2.16 -7.43
CA LEU A 237 40.54 1.74 -6.48
C LEU A 237 39.18 2.40 -6.77
N VAL A 238 39.18 3.71 -7.04
CA VAL A 238 37.96 4.44 -7.40
C VAL A 238 37.37 3.95 -8.71
N LEU A 239 38.19 3.74 -9.75
CA LEU A 239 37.72 3.18 -11.03
C LEU A 239 37.16 1.76 -10.85
N PHE A 240 37.87 0.90 -10.11
CA PHE A 240 37.44 -0.47 -9.84
C PHE A 240 36.05 -0.52 -9.19
N THR A 241 35.78 0.34 -8.21
CA THR A 241 34.50 0.34 -7.50
C THR A 241 33.40 1.10 -8.23
N SER A 242 33.73 2.19 -8.95
CA SER A 242 32.73 3.09 -9.55
C SER A 242 32.31 2.68 -10.97
N VAL A 243 33.18 2.05 -11.75
CA VAL A 243 32.84 1.67 -13.13
C VAL A 243 31.68 0.70 -13.22
N PRO A 244 31.62 -0.43 -12.46
CA PRO A 244 30.48 -1.34 -12.52
C PRO A 244 29.17 -0.66 -12.11
N VAL A 245 29.23 0.18 -11.07
CA VAL A 245 28.09 0.95 -10.56
C VAL A 245 27.60 1.97 -11.59
N GLY A 246 28.54 2.72 -12.18
CA GLY A 246 28.25 3.74 -13.19
C GLY A 246 27.60 3.17 -14.46
N VAL A 247 28.10 2.02 -14.94
CA VAL A 247 27.55 1.32 -16.12
C VAL A 247 26.09 0.91 -15.87
N VAL A 248 25.79 0.34 -14.70
CA VAL A 248 24.40 -0.07 -14.34
C VAL A 248 23.49 1.14 -14.23
N ILE A 249 23.93 2.23 -13.58
CA ILE A 249 23.13 3.45 -13.44
C ILE A 249 22.87 4.07 -14.81
N LEU A 250 23.89 4.21 -15.65
CA LEU A 250 23.75 4.80 -16.98
C LEU A 250 22.79 3.98 -17.86
N TYR A 251 22.94 2.67 -17.87
CA TYR A 251 22.03 1.78 -18.58
C TYR A 251 20.59 1.91 -18.03
N GLY A 252 20.42 1.99 -16.70
CA GLY A 252 19.14 2.21 -16.05
C GLY A 252 18.46 3.52 -16.45
N ILE A 253 19.23 4.62 -16.51
CA ILE A 253 18.72 5.92 -16.96
C ILE A 253 18.26 5.85 -18.41
N ILE A 254 19.03 5.24 -19.29
CA ILE A 254 18.67 5.12 -20.71
C ILE A 254 17.43 4.23 -20.89
N ARG A 255 17.40 3.07 -20.26
CA ARG A 255 16.34 2.06 -20.43
C ARG A 255 15.01 2.47 -19.80
N HIS A 256 15.04 3.14 -18.65
CA HIS A 256 13.86 3.48 -17.84
C HIS A 256 13.59 4.99 -17.77
N ARG A 257 14.10 5.75 -18.74
CA ARG A 257 13.98 7.22 -18.78
C ARG A 257 12.54 7.69 -18.58
N LYS A 258 11.58 7.10 -19.29
CA LYS A 258 10.16 7.46 -19.21
C LYS A 258 9.55 7.18 -17.80
N GLU A 259 9.95 6.08 -17.17
CA GLU A 259 9.50 5.73 -15.81
C GLU A 259 10.11 6.67 -14.77
N ILE A 260 11.37 7.04 -14.92
CA ILE A 260 12.07 8.00 -14.06
C ILE A 260 11.43 9.39 -14.19
N GLU A 261 11.16 9.84 -15.41
CA GLU A 261 10.50 11.12 -15.69
C GLU A 261 9.08 11.15 -15.10
N SER A 262 8.32 10.06 -15.20
CA SER A 262 6.98 9.94 -14.58
C SER A 262 7.03 9.94 -13.06
N SER A 263 8.00 9.23 -12.47
CA SER A 263 8.22 9.17 -11.01
C SER A 263 8.69 10.50 -10.44
N LEU A 264 9.60 11.19 -11.12
CA LEU A 264 10.04 12.55 -10.75
C LEU A 264 8.91 13.56 -10.90
N GLY A 265 8.08 13.42 -11.93
CA GLY A 265 6.87 14.22 -12.11
C GLY A 265 5.86 14.01 -10.98
N PHE A 266 5.74 12.79 -10.47
CA PHE A 266 4.92 12.44 -9.32
C PHE A 266 5.46 13.08 -8.04
N VAL A 267 6.75 12.89 -7.71
CA VAL A 267 7.39 13.49 -6.52
C VAL A 267 7.30 15.02 -6.55
N LYS A 268 7.44 15.64 -7.73
CA LYS A 268 7.35 17.09 -7.90
C LYS A 268 5.93 17.63 -7.72
N ARG A 269 4.88 16.83 -8.04
CA ARG A 269 3.47 17.24 -7.92
C ARG A 269 2.86 17.00 -6.55
N PHE A 270 3.28 15.97 -5.83
CA PHE A 270 2.61 15.51 -4.61
C PHE A 270 3.44 15.66 -3.33
N GLY A 271 4.73 16.05 -3.44
CA GLY A 271 5.65 16.04 -2.30
C GLY A 271 6.07 14.63 -1.87
N LEU A 272 7.04 14.55 -0.96
CA LEU A 272 7.61 13.27 -0.50
C LEU A 272 6.69 12.47 0.45
N VAL A 273 5.67 13.12 1.01
CA VAL A 273 4.68 12.48 1.89
C VAL A 273 3.32 13.11 1.60
N PRO A 274 2.32 12.35 1.14
CA PRO A 274 0.96 12.85 1.13
C PRO A 274 0.59 13.26 2.55
N ALA A 275 0.18 14.51 2.74
CA ALA A 275 -0.26 15.04 4.04
C ALA A 275 -1.37 14.17 4.68
N GLU A 276 -2.04 13.38 3.89
CA GLU A 276 -3.13 12.48 4.26
C GLU A 276 -2.70 11.23 5.02
N LEU A 277 -1.45 10.75 4.88
CA LEU A 277 -0.91 9.70 5.74
C LEU A 277 -0.63 10.18 7.18
N SER A 278 -0.60 11.50 7.39
CA SER A 278 -0.40 12.10 8.72
C SER A 278 -1.66 12.03 9.61
N HIS A 279 -2.85 11.79 9.06
CA HIS A 279 -4.08 11.68 9.86
C HIS A 279 -4.19 10.40 10.71
N ILE A 280 -3.27 9.46 10.54
CA ILE A 280 -3.17 8.27 11.41
C ILE A 280 -2.29 8.55 12.65
N SER A 281 -1.64 9.70 12.71
CA SER A 281 -0.82 10.11 13.85
C SER A 281 -1.66 10.71 14.98
N ILE A 282 -2.52 9.92 15.58
CA ILE A 282 -3.01 10.28 16.90
C ILE A 282 -1.88 9.93 17.86
N GLY A 283 -1.15 10.94 18.30
CA GLY A 283 0.05 10.84 19.15
C GLY A 283 -0.24 10.33 20.57
N ARG A 284 -1.10 9.32 20.71
CA ARG A 284 -1.41 8.65 21.97
C ARG A 284 -0.79 7.26 22.00
N ARG A 285 -0.17 6.94 23.12
CA ARG A 285 0.44 5.65 23.41
C ARG A 285 -0.63 4.75 24.01
N PHE A 286 -0.83 3.56 23.41
CA PHE A 286 -1.75 2.55 23.95
C PHE A 286 -0.95 1.40 24.54
N ARG A 287 -1.29 1.03 25.76
CA ARG A 287 -0.63 -0.07 26.47
C ARG A 287 -1.39 -1.38 26.34
N ASN A 288 -2.68 -1.33 26.06
CA ASN A 288 -3.56 -2.49 25.97
C ASN A 288 -4.79 -2.21 25.09
N SER A 289 -5.64 -3.22 24.88
CA SER A 289 -6.86 -3.10 24.07
C SER A 289 -7.89 -2.14 24.65
N SER A 290 -7.93 -1.97 25.99
CA SER A 290 -8.86 -1.03 26.62
C SER A 290 -8.49 0.43 26.35
N ASP A 291 -7.20 0.75 26.25
CA ASP A 291 -6.74 2.10 25.87
C ASP A 291 -7.08 2.41 24.41
N TYR A 292 -7.04 1.41 23.51
CA TYR A 292 -7.54 1.53 22.15
C TYR A 292 -9.04 1.80 22.13
N ALA A 293 -9.81 1.03 22.91
CA ALA A 293 -11.25 1.19 23.01
C ALA A 293 -11.64 2.58 23.52
N ALA A 294 -10.94 3.08 24.56
CA ALA A 294 -11.15 4.42 25.11
C ALA A 294 -10.86 5.53 24.09
N LEU A 295 -9.77 5.40 23.31
CA LEU A 295 -9.48 6.35 22.24
C LEU A 295 -10.55 6.32 21.15
N MET A 296 -10.94 5.12 20.73
CA MET A 296 -11.93 4.98 19.67
C MET A 296 -13.30 5.50 20.12
N ALA A 297 -13.68 5.27 21.38
CA ALA A 297 -14.88 5.87 21.96
C ALA A 297 -14.81 7.41 21.98
N ALA A 298 -13.65 7.98 22.27
CA ALA A 298 -13.45 9.43 22.25
C ALA A 298 -13.43 10.01 20.82
N HIS A 299 -12.90 9.27 19.87
CA HIS A 299 -12.76 9.70 18.47
C HIS A 299 -14.05 9.54 17.66
N PHE A 300 -14.79 8.46 17.91
CA PHE A 300 -16.08 8.15 17.29
C PHE A 300 -17.23 8.41 18.27
N SER A 301 -17.23 9.48 19.02
CA SER A 301 -18.06 9.88 20.16
C SER A 301 -19.54 9.42 20.21
N ALA A 302 -20.01 8.71 19.19
CA ALA A 302 -21.35 8.15 19.06
C ALA A 302 -21.43 6.62 19.26
N SER A 303 -20.29 5.89 19.42
CA SER A 303 -20.32 4.43 19.34
C SER A 303 -19.91 3.76 20.65
N ARG A 304 -20.86 3.65 21.59
CA ARG A 304 -20.78 2.72 22.73
C ARG A 304 -20.44 1.28 22.27
N GLN A 305 -20.75 0.95 21.02
CA GLN A 305 -20.52 -0.35 20.40
C GLN A 305 -19.04 -0.69 20.27
N ILE A 306 -18.14 0.31 20.04
CA ILE A 306 -16.70 0.05 19.92
C ILE A 306 -16.10 -0.36 21.26
N VAL A 307 -16.47 0.31 22.35
CA VAL A 307 -15.98 -0.03 23.69
C VAL A 307 -16.44 -1.44 24.08
N SER A 308 -17.72 -1.77 23.85
CA SER A 308 -18.26 -3.10 24.13
C SER A 308 -17.68 -4.19 23.22
N ALA A 309 -17.25 -3.83 22.01
CA ALA A 309 -16.64 -4.76 21.06
C ALA A 309 -15.29 -5.32 21.55
N PHE A 310 -14.48 -4.49 22.24
CA PHE A 310 -13.16 -4.90 22.72
C PHE A 310 -13.11 -5.25 24.21
N ALA A 311 -14.21 -5.02 24.94
CA ALA A 311 -14.30 -5.31 26.39
C ALA A 311 -15.10 -6.59 26.72
N GLY A 312 -15.48 -7.40 25.73
CA GLY A 312 -16.39 -8.52 25.95
C GLY A 312 -15.73 -9.90 25.85
N GLU A 313 -16.48 -10.93 26.30
CA GLU A 313 -16.11 -12.35 26.19
C GLU A 313 -15.71 -12.74 24.77
N GLY A 314 -14.71 -13.63 24.64
CA GLY A 314 -14.18 -14.08 23.37
C GLY A 314 -13.04 -13.22 22.78
N MET A 315 -12.61 -12.16 23.49
CA MET A 315 -11.46 -11.33 23.12
C MET A 315 -10.24 -11.50 24.05
N GLU A 316 -10.30 -12.45 24.96
CA GLU A 316 -9.28 -12.63 26.02
C GLU A 316 -7.88 -12.98 25.47
N ASP A 317 -7.84 -13.70 24.35
CA ASP A 317 -6.58 -14.09 23.68
C ASP A 317 -6.29 -13.26 22.42
N VAL A 318 -7.01 -12.16 22.20
CA VAL A 318 -6.87 -11.30 21.02
C VAL A 318 -5.99 -10.11 21.35
N ILE A 319 -4.91 -9.93 20.61
CA ILE A 319 -4.08 -8.71 20.68
C ILE A 319 -4.53 -7.78 19.56
N VAL A 320 -5.06 -6.62 19.90
CA VAL A 320 -5.43 -5.59 18.91
C VAL A 320 -4.20 -4.75 18.59
N HIS A 321 -3.72 -4.85 17.36
CA HIS A 321 -2.58 -4.08 16.89
C HIS A 321 -2.98 -2.71 16.38
N ARG A 322 -4.08 -2.62 15.64
CA ARG A 322 -4.55 -1.37 15.05
C ARG A 322 -6.04 -1.44 14.75
N ILE A 323 -6.76 -0.34 14.96
CA ILE A 323 -8.11 -0.16 14.44
C ILE A 323 -8.00 0.59 13.12
N LEU A 324 -8.61 0.02 12.08
CA LEU A 324 -8.62 0.60 10.75
C LEU A 324 -9.79 1.58 10.63
N PRO A 325 -9.61 2.72 9.95
CA PRO A 325 -10.71 3.63 9.69
C PRO A 325 -11.77 2.94 8.85
N GLY A 326 -13.03 3.12 9.20
CA GLY A 326 -14.16 2.58 8.46
C GLY A 326 -15.32 3.56 8.47
N GLY A 327 -16.14 3.53 7.42
CA GLY A 327 -17.34 4.37 7.28
C GLY A 327 -18.63 3.68 7.73
N SER A 328 -18.57 2.42 8.19
CA SER A 328 -19.73 1.61 8.58
C SER A 328 -19.87 1.51 10.11
N ASP A 329 -21.01 0.98 10.55
CA ASP A 329 -21.26 0.67 11.97
C ASP A 329 -20.43 -0.54 12.46
N ALA A 330 -19.64 -1.16 11.59
CA ALA A 330 -18.71 -2.23 11.92
C ALA A 330 -17.32 -1.66 12.26
N VAL A 331 -16.66 -2.28 13.23
CA VAL A 331 -15.26 -1.99 13.57
C VAL A 331 -14.36 -2.96 12.83
N THR A 332 -13.34 -2.44 12.18
CA THR A 332 -12.30 -3.21 11.50
C THR A 332 -10.98 -3.03 12.23
N ALA A 333 -10.31 -4.12 12.58
CA ALA A 333 -9.05 -4.08 13.31
C ALA A 333 -8.04 -5.10 12.77
N VAL A 334 -6.77 -4.76 12.85
CA VAL A 334 -5.67 -5.74 12.73
C VAL A 334 -5.51 -6.39 14.09
N VAL A 335 -5.72 -7.68 14.15
CA VAL A 335 -5.63 -8.46 15.38
C VAL A 335 -4.62 -9.60 15.25
N GLU A 336 -4.11 -10.05 16.38
CA GLU A 336 -3.34 -11.28 16.48
C GLU A 336 -4.09 -12.28 17.35
N VAL A 337 -4.30 -13.47 16.81
CA VAL A 337 -4.91 -14.61 17.51
C VAL A 337 -3.96 -15.80 17.38
N ALA A 338 -3.59 -16.38 18.50
CA ALA A 338 -2.66 -17.53 18.56
C ALA A 338 -1.36 -17.32 17.74
N GLY A 339 -0.88 -16.08 17.67
CA GLY A 339 0.34 -15.74 16.94
C GLY A 339 0.15 -15.46 15.45
N THR A 340 -1.06 -15.47 14.93
CA THR A 340 -1.36 -15.19 13.53
C THR A 340 -2.05 -13.84 13.42
N LEU A 341 -1.52 -12.97 12.55
CA LEU A 341 -2.14 -11.69 12.22
C LEU A 341 -3.30 -11.87 11.26
N SER A 342 -4.43 -11.26 11.58
CA SER A 342 -5.62 -11.23 10.73
C SER A 342 -6.28 -9.85 10.77
N ILE A 343 -7.14 -9.58 9.80
CA ILE A 343 -8.10 -8.46 9.85
C ILE A 343 -9.39 -9.02 10.41
N ARG A 344 -9.78 -8.52 11.58
CA ARG A 344 -11.08 -8.81 12.20
C ARG A 344 -12.04 -7.67 11.93
N LYS A 345 -13.21 -8.03 11.42
CA LYS A 345 -14.34 -7.11 11.30
C LYS A 345 -15.44 -7.58 12.23
N LEU A 346 -15.99 -6.65 13.03
CA LEU A 346 -16.98 -7.00 14.04
C LEU A 346 -18.07 -5.92 14.14
N ALA A 347 -19.29 -6.34 14.44
CA ALA A 347 -20.44 -5.48 14.64
C ALA A 347 -21.47 -6.12 15.55
N THR A 348 -22.43 -5.34 16.07
CA THR A 348 -23.49 -5.80 16.97
C THR A 348 -24.88 -5.56 16.37
N GLY A 349 -25.86 -6.33 16.80
CA GLY A 349 -27.27 -6.16 16.43
C GLY A 349 -27.49 -6.24 14.91
N ASP A 350 -28.21 -5.27 14.35
CA ASP A 350 -28.51 -5.21 12.91
C ASP A 350 -27.25 -5.08 12.04
N ALA A 351 -26.24 -4.38 12.53
CA ALA A 351 -24.95 -4.29 11.83
C ALA A 351 -24.23 -5.64 11.83
N GLY A 352 -24.33 -6.42 12.92
CA GLY A 352 -23.81 -7.79 12.98
C GLY A 352 -24.53 -8.71 11.99
N ARG A 353 -25.86 -8.62 11.88
CA ARG A 353 -26.64 -9.36 10.87
C ARG A 353 -26.22 -9.01 9.44
N LYS A 354 -26.04 -7.74 9.13
CA LYS A 354 -25.50 -7.31 7.81
C LYS A 354 -24.12 -7.89 7.55
N LEU A 355 -23.26 -7.92 8.56
CA LEU A 355 -21.91 -8.46 8.45
C LEU A 355 -21.92 -9.97 8.18
N SER A 356 -22.84 -10.73 8.80
CA SER A 356 -22.98 -12.16 8.53
C SER A 356 -23.49 -12.44 7.09
N ILE A 357 -24.38 -11.60 6.54
CA ILE A 357 -24.82 -11.68 5.15
C ILE A 357 -23.63 -11.37 4.20
N GLN A 358 -22.78 -10.43 4.55
CA GLN A 358 -21.53 -10.15 3.83
C GLN A 358 -20.63 -11.38 3.75
N VAL A 359 -20.45 -12.08 4.87
CA VAL A 359 -19.64 -13.32 4.93
C VAL A 359 -20.22 -14.42 4.05
N ALA A 360 -21.54 -14.58 4.06
CA ALA A 360 -22.21 -15.55 3.18
C ALA A 360 -21.95 -15.23 1.70
N TRP A 361 -22.08 -13.96 1.31
CA TRP A 361 -21.79 -13.49 -0.05
C TRP A 361 -20.32 -13.72 -0.44
N LEU A 362 -19.36 -13.41 0.45
CA LEU A 362 -17.93 -13.62 0.21
C LEU A 362 -17.62 -15.11 -0.06
N ARG A 363 -18.22 -16.02 0.71
CA ARG A 363 -18.03 -17.47 0.52
C ARG A 363 -18.66 -17.99 -0.76
N GLU A 364 -19.87 -17.54 -1.06
CA GLU A 364 -20.60 -17.95 -2.26
C GLU A 364 -19.87 -17.57 -3.54
N HIS A 365 -19.25 -16.40 -3.56
CA HIS A 365 -18.62 -15.86 -4.77
C HIS A 365 -17.09 -15.97 -4.79
N ALA A 366 -16.48 -16.64 -3.81
CA ALA A 366 -15.01 -16.79 -3.69
C ALA A 366 -14.34 -17.44 -4.92
N SER A 367 -15.06 -18.33 -5.63
CA SER A 367 -14.55 -18.96 -6.86
C SER A 367 -14.71 -18.09 -8.10
N ALA A 368 -15.62 -17.11 -8.05
CA ALA A 368 -16.00 -16.29 -9.20
C ALA A 368 -15.31 -14.93 -9.23
N LEU A 369 -14.92 -14.40 -8.07
CA LEU A 369 -14.25 -13.11 -7.92
C LEU A 369 -12.97 -13.24 -7.07
N PRO A 370 -12.00 -12.35 -7.24
CA PRO A 370 -10.87 -12.22 -6.31
C PRO A 370 -11.37 -11.64 -4.98
N LEU A 371 -11.64 -12.50 -4.02
CA LEU A 371 -12.13 -12.14 -2.69
C LEU A 371 -11.18 -12.67 -1.61
N PRO A 372 -11.07 -12.02 -0.45
CA PRO A 372 -10.27 -12.56 0.64
C PRO A 372 -10.98 -13.80 1.22
N PRO A 373 -10.23 -14.86 1.56
CA PRO A 373 -10.82 -15.99 2.25
C PRO A 373 -11.28 -15.57 3.66
N VAL A 374 -12.43 -16.06 4.08
CA VAL A 374 -12.91 -15.94 5.46
C VAL A 374 -12.25 -17.05 6.28
N ILE A 375 -11.33 -16.70 7.19
CA ILE A 375 -10.57 -17.64 8.02
C ILE A 375 -11.46 -18.18 9.14
N ALA A 376 -12.19 -17.30 9.79
CA ALA A 376 -13.06 -17.62 10.92
C ALA A 376 -14.21 -16.64 10.97
N ASP A 377 -15.35 -17.07 11.51
CA ASP A 377 -16.47 -16.22 11.86
C ASP A 377 -17.23 -16.81 13.04
N SER A 378 -17.81 -15.96 13.86
CA SER A 378 -18.56 -16.39 15.03
C SER A 378 -19.53 -15.35 15.54
N TRP A 379 -20.57 -15.82 16.24
CA TRP A 379 -21.48 -15.02 17.02
C TRP A 379 -21.18 -15.17 18.52
N TYR A 380 -21.13 -14.04 19.23
CA TYR A 380 -21.09 -13.97 20.67
C TYR A 380 -22.26 -13.10 21.15
N GLY A 381 -23.37 -13.71 21.56
CA GLY A 381 -24.62 -13.01 21.81
C GLY A 381 -25.10 -12.26 20.56
N GLU A 382 -25.27 -10.94 20.66
CA GLU A 382 -25.66 -10.10 19.53
C GLU A 382 -24.48 -9.62 18.66
N ARG A 383 -23.27 -10.03 18.97
CA ARG A 383 -22.04 -9.61 18.32
C ARG A 383 -21.60 -10.65 17.30
N PHE A 384 -21.40 -10.22 16.08
CA PHE A 384 -20.81 -11.02 15.01
C PHE A 384 -19.43 -10.50 14.64
N HIS A 385 -18.48 -11.40 14.43
CA HIS A 385 -17.20 -11.06 13.82
C HIS A 385 -16.79 -12.08 12.78
N TYR A 386 -15.91 -11.64 11.88
CA TYR A 386 -15.17 -12.54 11.00
C TYR A 386 -13.75 -12.05 10.78
N ASP A 387 -12.87 -12.99 10.46
CA ASP A 387 -11.45 -12.77 10.25
C ASP A 387 -11.06 -13.07 8.80
N MET A 388 -10.22 -12.20 8.24
CA MET A 388 -9.59 -12.32 6.93
C MET A 388 -8.07 -12.31 7.09
N PRO A 389 -7.27 -12.89 6.15
CA PRO A 389 -5.82 -12.79 6.20
C PRO A 389 -5.35 -11.33 6.23
N TYR A 390 -4.40 -11.03 7.11
CA TYR A 390 -3.68 -9.77 7.05
C TYR A 390 -2.49 -9.92 6.09
N ALA A 391 -2.55 -9.24 4.96
CA ALA A 391 -1.43 -9.17 4.03
C ALA A 391 -0.60 -7.92 4.35
N VAL A 392 0.61 -8.13 4.84
CA VAL A 392 1.55 -7.09 5.29
C VAL A 392 1.86 -6.06 4.20
N THR A 393 1.89 -6.49 2.94
CA THR A 393 2.19 -5.66 1.76
C THR A 393 0.96 -5.14 1.05
N ALA A 394 -0.24 -5.46 1.55
CA ALA A 394 -1.49 -4.99 0.97
C ALA A 394 -1.74 -3.50 1.30
N SER A 395 -2.23 -2.78 0.32
CA SER A 395 -2.67 -1.39 0.44
C SER A 395 -4.01 -1.21 -0.23
N ASP A 396 -4.84 -0.30 0.25
CA ASP A 396 -6.04 0.07 -0.49
C ASP A 396 -5.68 0.75 -1.82
N PHE A 397 -6.59 0.70 -2.77
CA PHE A 397 -6.32 1.23 -4.11
C PHE A 397 -6.19 2.76 -4.11
N TYR A 398 -6.78 3.44 -3.13
CA TYR A 398 -6.58 4.87 -2.93
C TYR A 398 -5.10 5.20 -2.67
N ASP A 399 -4.46 4.50 -1.74
CA ASP A 399 -3.04 4.68 -1.46
C ASP A 399 -2.18 4.33 -2.68
N VAL A 400 -2.51 3.25 -3.39
CA VAL A 400 -1.79 2.83 -4.59
C VAL A 400 -1.85 3.88 -5.70
N ILE A 401 -3.02 4.48 -5.94
CA ILE A 401 -3.20 5.56 -6.93
C ILE A 401 -2.30 6.74 -6.64
N HIS A 402 -2.10 7.08 -5.35
CA HIS A 402 -1.34 8.26 -4.94
C HIS A 402 0.15 8.00 -4.73
N THR A 403 0.56 6.74 -4.55
CA THR A 403 1.94 6.37 -4.24
C THR A 403 2.65 5.61 -5.35
N SER A 404 1.95 5.30 -6.46
CA SER A 404 2.47 4.45 -7.53
C SER A 404 2.39 5.12 -8.89
N ALA A 405 3.10 4.54 -9.88
CA ALA A 405 3.00 4.98 -11.26
C ALA A 405 1.57 4.77 -11.81
N ILE A 406 1.06 5.78 -12.53
CA ILE A 406 -0.33 5.80 -12.98
C ILE A 406 -0.70 4.64 -13.91
N ASP A 407 0.25 4.20 -14.77
CA ASP A 407 0.00 3.11 -15.72
C ASP A 407 -0.35 1.79 -15.03
N GLY A 408 0.28 1.53 -13.88
CA GLY A 408 -0.10 0.36 -13.12
C GLY A 408 -1.47 0.47 -12.46
N SER A 409 -1.86 1.65 -12.01
CA SER A 409 -3.22 1.89 -11.50
C SER A 409 -4.25 1.77 -12.62
N ARG A 410 -3.95 2.21 -13.85
CA ARG A 410 -4.80 1.97 -15.02
C ARG A 410 -4.97 0.48 -15.32
N ASN A 411 -3.87 -0.31 -15.26
CA ASN A 411 -3.94 -1.75 -15.50
C ASN A 411 -4.81 -2.44 -14.44
N VAL A 412 -4.63 -2.11 -13.17
CA VAL A 412 -5.48 -2.66 -12.08
C VAL A 412 -6.94 -2.29 -12.29
N LEU A 413 -7.25 -1.03 -12.61
CA LEU A 413 -8.63 -0.60 -12.87
C LEU A 413 -9.22 -1.33 -14.08
N HIS A 414 -8.45 -1.51 -15.16
CA HIS A 414 -8.88 -2.26 -16.33
C HIS A 414 -9.22 -3.72 -15.98
N GLU A 415 -8.33 -4.41 -15.26
CA GLU A 415 -8.56 -5.80 -14.82
C GLU A 415 -9.82 -5.91 -13.96
N ILE A 416 -10.06 -4.95 -13.05
CA ILE A 416 -11.26 -4.93 -12.20
C ILE A 416 -12.52 -4.77 -13.05
N VAL A 417 -12.52 -3.81 -13.99
CA VAL A 417 -13.67 -3.59 -14.88
C VAL A 417 -13.96 -4.83 -15.71
N ASP A 418 -12.94 -5.49 -16.26
CA ASP A 418 -13.10 -6.73 -17.03
C ASP A 418 -13.63 -7.89 -16.19
N GLU A 419 -13.10 -8.07 -14.99
CA GLU A 419 -13.54 -9.16 -14.11
C GLU A 419 -14.97 -8.97 -13.63
N MET A 420 -15.30 -7.74 -13.22
CA MET A 420 -16.67 -7.40 -12.81
C MET A 420 -17.66 -7.53 -13.98
N ALA A 421 -17.29 -7.10 -15.19
CA ALA A 421 -18.15 -7.29 -16.37
C ALA A 421 -18.41 -8.77 -16.64
N ARG A 422 -17.37 -9.63 -16.57
CA ARG A 422 -17.53 -11.09 -16.70
C ARG A 422 -18.39 -11.67 -15.57
N PHE A 423 -18.23 -11.18 -14.35
CA PHE A 423 -19.02 -11.62 -13.21
C PHE A 423 -20.49 -11.27 -13.38
N HIS A 424 -20.81 -10.05 -13.77
CA HIS A 424 -22.18 -9.62 -14.04
C HIS A 424 -22.86 -10.43 -15.14
N VAL A 425 -22.13 -10.74 -16.23
CA VAL A 425 -22.67 -11.59 -17.31
C VAL A 425 -22.95 -13.01 -16.82
N ARG A 426 -22.03 -13.58 -16.02
CA ARG A 426 -22.21 -14.95 -15.50
C ARG A 426 -23.35 -15.08 -14.49
N THR A 427 -23.62 -14.02 -13.74
CA THR A 427 -24.62 -14.01 -12.66
C THR A 427 -25.92 -13.31 -13.05
N GLY A 428 -26.04 -12.92 -14.31
CA GLY A 428 -27.26 -12.32 -14.85
C GLY A 428 -28.47 -13.23 -14.59
N SER A 429 -29.46 -12.73 -13.85
CA SER A 429 -30.60 -13.50 -13.37
C SER A 429 -31.94 -13.09 -13.96
N GLY A 430 -31.93 -12.17 -14.94
CA GLY A 430 -33.14 -11.72 -15.62
C GLY A 430 -33.37 -10.21 -15.57
N ARG A 431 -34.61 -9.79 -15.41
CA ARG A 431 -35.03 -8.39 -15.43
C ARG A 431 -35.83 -8.03 -14.19
N ALA A 432 -35.53 -6.88 -13.60
CA ALA A 432 -36.28 -6.33 -12.48
C ALA A 432 -37.72 -6.01 -12.85
N ALA A 433 -38.66 -6.34 -11.96
CA ALA A 433 -40.04 -5.89 -12.07
C ALA A 433 -40.14 -4.39 -11.77
N ASP A 434 -41.15 -3.73 -12.34
CA ASP A 434 -41.42 -2.30 -12.13
C ASP A 434 -41.52 -1.94 -10.65
N ALA A 435 -42.15 -2.79 -9.85
CA ALA A 435 -42.30 -2.59 -8.41
C ALA A 435 -40.94 -2.51 -7.68
N VAL A 436 -39.91 -3.23 -8.14
CA VAL A 436 -38.56 -3.19 -7.57
C VAL A 436 -37.92 -1.83 -7.86
N ILE A 437 -38.05 -1.36 -9.11
CA ILE A 437 -37.53 -0.06 -9.53
C ILE A 437 -38.25 1.06 -8.81
N ASP A 438 -39.59 1.02 -8.74
CA ASP A 438 -40.39 2.01 -8.03
C ASP A 438 -39.99 2.09 -6.55
N ARG A 439 -39.80 0.94 -5.91
CA ARG A 439 -39.32 0.87 -4.52
C ARG A 439 -37.91 1.46 -4.36
N TYR A 440 -37.02 1.18 -5.31
CA TYR A 440 -35.69 1.77 -5.32
C TYR A 440 -35.75 3.29 -5.45
N LEU A 441 -36.49 3.81 -6.43
CA LEU A 441 -36.65 5.24 -6.68
C LEU A 441 -37.31 5.94 -5.48
N GLU A 442 -38.34 5.35 -4.90
CA GLU A 442 -39.00 5.90 -3.73
C GLU A 442 -38.06 5.99 -2.51
N LEU A 443 -37.41 4.87 -2.14
CA LEU A 443 -36.66 4.81 -0.90
C LEU A 443 -35.23 5.37 -1.01
N LYS A 444 -34.61 5.28 -2.20
CA LYS A 444 -33.21 5.69 -2.37
C LYS A 444 -33.07 7.06 -3.04
N VAL A 445 -34.09 7.52 -3.76
CA VAL A 445 -34.04 8.83 -4.43
C VAL A 445 -35.01 9.81 -3.77
N ARG A 446 -36.32 9.61 -3.92
CA ARG A 446 -37.34 10.59 -3.52
C ARG A 446 -37.31 10.89 -2.01
N ALA A 447 -37.29 9.86 -1.17
CA ALA A 447 -37.24 10.05 0.28
C ALA A 447 -35.96 10.78 0.73
N ASN A 448 -34.80 10.44 0.13
CA ASN A 448 -33.56 11.15 0.46
C ASN A 448 -33.56 12.57 -0.09
N ALA A 449 -34.05 12.80 -1.31
CA ALA A 449 -34.17 14.15 -1.90
C ALA A 449 -35.06 15.07 -1.06
N HIS A 450 -36.18 14.55 -0.55
CA HIS A 450 -37.05 15.30 0.35
C HIS A 450 -36.29 15.73 1.63
N SER A 451 -35.64 14.80 2.30
CA SER A 451 -34.86 15.07 3.52
C SER A 451 -33.72 16.07 3.27
N VAL A 452 -33.02 15.93 2.14
CA VAL A 452 -31.90 16.81 1.76
C VAL A 452 -32.40 18.22 1.45
N ARG A 453 -33.52 18.34 0.72
CA ARG A 453 -34.12 19.63 0.38
C ARG A 453 -34.58 20.39 1.62
N GLU A 454 -35.17 19.70 2.60
CA GLU A 454 -35.53 20.29 3.88
C GLU A 454 -34.32 20.80 4.66
N TYR A 455 -33.27 19.99 4.74
CA TYR A 455 -32.01 20.39 5.34
C TYR A 455 -31.39 21.61 4.65
N ALA A 456 -31.35 21.61 3.31
CA ALA A 456 -30.79 22.72 2.54
C ALA A 456 -31.59 24.02 2.70
N ARG A 457 -32.92 23.96 2.76
CA ARG A 457 -33.80 25.12 3.03
C ARG A 457 -33.54 25.78 4.39
N GLY A 458 -33.08 25.03 5.37
CA GLY A 458 -32.68 25.57 6.67
C GLY A 458 -31.34 26.31 6.64
N MET A 459 -30.57 26.19 5.57
CA MET A 459 -29.19 26.71 5.48
C MET A 459 -28.94 27.64 4.28
N LEU A 460 -29.75 27.53 3.22
CA LEU A 460 -29.57 28.23 1.95
C LEU A 460 -30.88 28.87 1.49
N GLU A 461 -30.78 29.99 0.81
CA GLU A 461 -31.91 30.58 0.09
C GLU A 461 -32.20 29.82 -1.23
N GLN A 462 -33.22 30.25 -1.96
CA GLN A 462 -33.62 29.62 -3.23
C GLN A 462 -32.50 29.63 -4.28
N GLU A 463 -31.70 30.68 -4.31
CA GLU A 463 -30.53 30.81 -5.15
C GLU A 463 -29.27 30.80 -4.30
N TYR A 464 -28.29 29.94 -4.64
CA TYR A 464 -27.03 29.79 -3.92
C TYR A 464 -25.89 29.59 -4.93
N THR A 465 -24.67 29.71 -4.46
CA THR A 465 -23.48 29.45 -5.29
C THR A 465 -22.62 28.32 -4.70
N ILE A 466 -22.02 27.52 -5.59
CA ILE A 466 -20.99 26.54 -5.24
C ILE A 466 -19.73 26.93 -6.01
N ASN A 467 -18.67 27.29 -5.29
CA ASN A 467 -17.40 27.74 -5.85
C ASN A 467 -17.53 28.87 -6.89
N GLY A 468 -18.56 29.72 -6.75
CA GLY A 468 -18.86 30.84 -7.65
C GLY A 468 -19.90 30.54 -8.74
N ASP A 469 -20.21 29.28 -9.00
CA ASP A 469 -21.26 28.88 -9.93
C ASP A 469 -22.66 28.96 -9.30
N GLY A 470 -23.66 29.48 -10.02
CA GLY A 470 -25.04 29.61 -9.53
C GLY A 470 -25.83 28.30 -9.59
N TYR A 471 -26.66 28.06 -8.58
CA TYR A 471 -27.57 26.91 -8.42
C TYR A 471 -28.89 27.37 -7.83
N ARG A 472 -29.95 26.56 -8.01
CA ARG A 472 -31.27 26.80 -7.42
C ARG A 472 -31.76 25.58 -6.65
N LEU A 473 -32.40 25.79 -5.49
CA LEU A 473 -33.04 24.70 -4.75
C LEU A 473 -34.17 24.04 -5.55
N SER A 474 -34.84 24.77 -6.43
CA SER A 474 -35.87 24.23 -7.34
C SER A 474 -35.31 23.23 -8.37
N ASP A 475 -34.00 23.21 -8.62
CA ASP A 475 -33.40 22.20 -9.50
C ASP A 475 -33.58 20.77 -8.95
N TRP A 476 -33.77 20.63 -7.62
CA TRP A 476 -34.00 19.36 -6.94
C TRP A 476 -35.43 18.83 -7.07
N ASP A 477 -36.38 19.61 -7.62
CA ASP A 477 -37.80 19.23 -7.71
C ASP A 477 -38.01 18.01 -8.59
N CYS A 478 -37.20 17.85 -9.65
CA CYS A 478 -37.25 16.67 -10.51
C CYS A 478 -36.95 15.35 -9.75
N LEU A 479 -36.14 15.38 -8.68
CA LEU A 479 -35.87 14.21 -7.84
C LEU A 479 -37.05 13.83 -6.92
N LEU A 480 -38.10 14.62 -6.86
CA LEU A 480 -39.36 14.37 -6.16
C LEU A 480 -40.45 13.84 -7.08
N ASP A 481 -40.29 13.99 -8.39
CA ASP A 481 -41.26 13.56 -9.40
C ASP A 481 -41.00 12.12 -9.85
N MET A 482 -41.89 11.20 -9.44
CA MET A 482 -41.78 9.77 -9.79
C MET A 482 -41.89 9.51 -11.29
N THR A 483 -42.60 10.34 -12.03
CA THR A 483 -42.70 10.20 -13.50
C THR A 483 -41.35 10.45 -14.13
N TRP A 484 -40.74 11.58 -13.80
CA TRP A 484 -39.38 11.90 -14.26
C TRP A 484 -38.35 10.84 -13.79
N LEU A 485 -38.41 10.36 -12.55
CA LEU A 485 -37.48 9.38 -12.01
C LEU A 485 -37.53 8.04 -12.76
N ARG A 486 -38.72 7.55 -13.12
CA ARG A 486 -38.88 6.32 -13.91
C ARG A 486 -38.25 6.40 -15.30
N GLU A 487 -38.24 7.56 -15.92
CA GLU A 487 -37.59 7.79 -17.20
C GLU A 487 -36.06 7.69 -17.13
N GLN A 488 -35.48 7.88 -15.94
CA GLN A 488 -34.02 7.81 -15.75
C GLN A 488 -33.50 6.36 -15.58
N VAL A 489 -34.35 5.38 -15.22
CA VAL A 489 -33.98 3.99 -15.01
C VAL A 489 -34.64 3.11 -16.07
N ARG A 490 -33.95 2.90 -17.18
CA ARG A 490 -34.43 2.13 -18.35
C ARG A 490 -33.90 0.71 -18.38
N SER A 491 -32.67 0.50 -17.87
CA SER A 491 -32.09 -0.82 -17.77
C SER A 491 -32.80 -1.62 -16.68
N ARG A 492 -33.18 -2.82 -17.04
CA ARG A 492 -33.90 -3.74 -16.16
C ARG A 492 -33.04 -4.94 -15.77
N GLU A 493 -31.84 -5.03 -16.31
CA GLU A 493 -30.95 -6.16 -16.10
C GLU A 493 -30.54 -6.23 -14.64
N ILE A 494 -30.66 -7.43 -14.08
CA ILE A 494 -30.23 -7.75 -12.73
C ILE A 494 -29.18 -8.86 -12.75
N ALA A 495 -28.18 -8.70 -11.89
CA ALA A 495 -27.11 -9.66 -11.68
C ALA A 495 -26.65 -9.58 -10.22
N VAL A 496 -25.81 -10.50 -9.79
CA VAL A 496 -25.11 -10.31 -8.52
C VAL A 496 -24.12 -9.15 -8.68
N ILE A 497 -24.20 -8.18 -7.78
CA ILE A 497 -23.33 -7.02 -7.75
C ILE A 497 -22.51 -6.97 -6.47
N HIS A 498 -21.38 -6.27 -6.50
CA HIS A 498 -20.64 -5.94 -5.28
C HIS A 498 -21.42 -4.92 -4.42
N GLY A 499 -22.12 -3.98 -5.06
CA GLY A 499 -23.03 -3.03 -4.44
C GLY A 499 -22.36 -1.88 -3.68
N ASP A 500 -21.03 -1.94 -3.47
CA ASP A 500 -20.22 -0.86 -2.90
C ASP A 500 -18.79 -0.85 -3.49
N LEU A 501 -18.68 -0.91 -4.81
CA LEU A 501 -17.44 -0.99 -5.55
C LEU A 501 -16.72 0.38 -5.59
N THR A 502 -16.33 0.88 -4.43
CA THR A 502 -15.48 2.08 -4.31
C THR A 502 -14.01 1.70 -4.33
N ILE A 503 -13.11 2.64 -4.61
CA ILE A 503 -11.67 2.34 -4.66
C ILE A 503 -11.08 2.00 -3.28
N GLU A 504 -11.71 2.40 -2.18
CA GLU A 504 -11.33 1.97 -0.83
C GLU A 504 -11.63 0.49 -0.56
N ASN A 505 -12.60 -0.08 -1.29
CA ASN A 505 -12.98 -1.49 -1.19
C ASN A 505 -12.19 -2.39 -2.15
N ILE A 506 -11.17 -1.85 -2.79
CA ILE A 506 -10.22 -2.57 -3.65
C ILE A 506 -8.88 -2.61 -2.93
N ILE A 507 -8.40 -3.80 -2.63
CA ILE A 507 -7.10 -4.00 -2.00
C ILE A 507 -6.11 -4.50 -3.06
N VAL A 508 -4.99 -3.81 -3.20
CA VAL A 508 -3.89 -4.23 -4.05
C VAL A 508 -2.86 -4.94 -3.18
N SER A 509 -2.60 -6.19 -3.49
CA SER A 509 -1.66 -7.03 -2.75
C SER A 509 -0.81 -7.83 -3.73
N PRO A 510 0.52 -7.62 -3.74
CA PRO A 510 1.42 -8.43 -4.57
C PRO A 510 1.37 -9.92 -4.26
N GLN A 511 0.92 -10.29 -3.05
CA GLN A 511 0.81 -11.68 -2.58
C GLN A 511 -0.43 -12.38 -3.10
N HIS A 512 -1.44 -11.65 -3.56
CA HIS A 512 -2.65 -12.24 -4.13
C HIS A 512 -2.40 -12.69 -5.57
N ALA A 513 -2.97 -13.82 -6.00
CA ALA A 513 -2.75 -14.40 -7.33
C ALA A 513 -3.08 -13.42 -8.48
N ARG A 514 -4.08 -12.57 -8.29
CA ARG A 514 -4.45 -11.50 -9.25
C ARG A 514 -3.89 -10.13 -8.87
N ARG A 515 -3.03 -10.03 -7.84
CA ARG A 515 -2.44 -8.80 -7.30
C ARG A 515 -3.46 -7.80 -6.73
N TRP A 516 -4.73 -8.11 -6.72
CA TRP A 516 -5.82 -7.33 -6.11
C TRP A 516 -6.96 -8.24 -5.69
N TYR A 517 -7.79 -7.74 -4.77
CA TYR A 517 -9.03 -8.39 -4.36
C TYR A 517 -10.04 -7.35 -3.84
N LEU A 518 -11.32 -7.71 -3.84
CA LEU A 518 -12.42 -6.87 -3.39
C LEU A 518 -12.80 -7.22 -1.96
N ILE A 519 -13.15 -6.19 -1.17
CA ILE A 519 -13.64 -6.32 0.20
C ILE A 519 -14.96 -5.57 0.35
N ASP A 520 -15.68 -5.83 1.43
CA ASP A 520 -16.86 -5.09 1.86
C ASP A 520 -18.01 -5.02 0.83
N PRO A 521 -18.44 -6.16 0.28
CA PRO A 521 -19.61 -6.18 -0.59
C PRO A 521 -20.85 -5.71 0.20
N ASN A 522 -21.80 -5.11 -0.52
CA ASN A 522 -23.10 -4.75 0.03
C ASN A 522 -24.21 -5.56 -0.65
N PRO A 523 -24.48 -6.78 -0.18
CA PRO A 523 -25.47 -7.67 -0.81
C PRO A 523 -26.92 -7.29 -0.50
N SER A 524 -27.15 -6.29 0.35
CA SER A 524 -28.51 -5.89 0.76
C SER A 524 -28.99 -4.66 -0.03
N ASN A 525 -29.07 -4.79 -1.36
CA ASN A 525 -29.62 -3.75 -2.21
C ASN A 525 -31.11 -3.98 -2.50
N ILE A 526 -31.80 -2.95 -2.94
CA ILE A 526 -33.20 -3.05 -3.42
C ILE A 526 -33.23 -3.43 -4.89
N PHE A 527 -32.26 -2.96 -5.65
CA PHE A 527 -32.15 -3.13 -7.09
C PHE A 527 -30.70 -3.47 -7.42
N ASP A 528 -30.49 -4.71 -7.90
CA ASP A 528 -29.16 -5.28 -8.16
C ASP A 528 -28.80 -5.16 -9.66
N THR A 529 -28.79 -3.92 -10.18
CA THR A 529 -28.30 -3.66 -11.54
C THR A 529 -26.77 -3.52 -11.56
N PRO A 530 -26.06 -4.14 -12.55
CA PRO A 530 -24.62 -3.93 -12.76
C PRO A 530 -24.21 -2.48 -12.83
N LEU A 531 -25.10 -1.57 -13.25
CA LEU A 531 -24.82 -0.16 -13.41
C LEU A 531 -24.51 0.53 -12.08
N ILE A 532 -24.96 -0.01 -10.95
CA ILE A 532 -24.64 0.50 -9.61
C ILE A 532 -23.15 0.32 -9.30
N ASP A 533 -22.52 -0.81 -9.66
CA ASP A 533 -21.09 -1.03 -9.44
C ASP A 533 -20.25 -0.03 -10.25
N TRP A 534 -20.63 0.23 -11.51
CA TRP A 534 -19.97 1.24 -12.32
C TRP A 534 -20.15 2.65 -11.75
N ALA A 535 -21.35 2.95 -11.26
CA ALA A 535 -21.65 4.23 -10.61
C ALA A 535 -20.85 4.42 -9.30
N LYS A 536 -20.51 3.33 -8.59
CA LYS A 536 -19.65 3.38 -7.40
C LYS A 536 -18.20 3.71 -7.75
N LEU A 537 -17.65 3.12 -8.81
CA LEU A 537 -16.33 3.50 -9.33
C LEU A 537 -16.32 4.95 -9.83
N MET A 538 -17.39 5.40 -10.52
CA MET A 538 -17.55 6.80 -10.93
C MET A 538 -17.61 7.72 -9.71
N GLN A 539 -18.39 7.40 -8.68
CA GLN A 539 -18.47 8.16 -7.43
C GLN A 539 -17.08 8.39 -6.82
N SER A 540 -16.23 7.37 -6.79
CA SER A 540 -14.87 7.49 -6.30
C SER A 540 -14.03 8.42 -7.17
N LEU A 541 -13.95 8.17 -8.48
CA LEU A 541 -12.96 8.81 -9.36
C LEU A 541 -13.40 10.15 -9.94
N HIS A 542 -14.72 10.42 -10.10
CA HIS A 542 -15.22 11.64 -10.73
C HIS A 542 -15.03 12.88 -9.83
N LEU A 543 -15.58 12.87 -8.63
CA LEU A 543 -15.51 14.00 -7.69
C LEU A 543 -14.59 13.73 -6.48
N GLY A 544 -13.93 12.58 -6.42
CA GLY A 544 -12.98 12.27 -5.36
C GLY A 544 -13.64 12.00 -4.01
N TYR A 545 -14.61 11.08 -4.00
CA TYR A 545 -15.39 10.71 -2.81
C TYR A 545 -14.55 10.47 -1.56
N GLU A 546 -13.44 9.75 -1.68
CA GLU A 546 -12.53 9.45 -0.58
C GLU A 546 -11.84 10.71 -0.06
N GLY A 547 -11.49 11.63 -0.97
CA GLY A 547 -10.94 12.94 -0.62
C GLY A 547 -11.92 13.80 0.16
N LEU A 548 -13.24 13.72 -0.15
CA LEU A 548 -14.28 14.44 0.62
C LEU A 548 -14.40 13.94 2.07
N ASN A 549 -14.15 12.64 2.29
CA ASN A 549 -14.16 12.06 3.63
C ASN A 549 -12.92 12.44 4.45
N ARG A 550 -11.78 12.66 3.78
CA ARG A 550 -10.47 12.92 4.39
C ARG A 550 -10.09 14.40 4.39
N GLY A 551 -10.65 15.18 3.47
CA GLY A 551 -10.29 16.57 3.20
C GLY A 551 -10.96 17.62 4.09
N GLY A 552 -10.79 18.89 3.70
CA GLY A 552 -11.32 20.05 4.41
C GLY A 552 -12.84 20.11 4.44
N VAL A 553 -13.37 20.74 5.48
CA VAL A 553 -14.80 20.99 5.62
C VAL A 553 -15.18 22.15 4.69
N PRO A 554 -16.31 22.07 3.96
CA PRO A 554 -16.79 23.19 3.17
C PRO A 554 -17.15 24.38 4.07
N THR A 555 -16.96 25.58 3.55
CA THR A 555 -17.35 26.81 4.25
C THR A 555 -18.59 27.41 3.58
N LEU A 556 -19.57 27.80 4.39
CA LEU A 556 -20.76 28.50 3.97
C LEU A 556 -20.70 29.95 4.47
N THR A 557 -20.78 30.92 3.57
CA THR A 557 -20.83 32.35 3.90
C THR A 557 -22.02 32.96 3.18
N GLY A 558 -23.09 33.27 3.93
CA GLY A 558 -24.38 33.59 3.34
C GLY A 558 -24.86 32.42 2.46
N ASN A 559 -25.16 32.70 1.19
CA ASN A 559 -25.56 31.69 0.20
C ASN A 559 -24.40 31.16 -0.65
N ALA A 560 -23.15 31.48 -0.32
CA ALA A 560 -21.96 31.03 -1.05
C ALA A 560 -21.31 29.85 -0.34
N LEU A 561 -21.38 28.69 -0.95
CA LEU A 561 -20.73 27.46 -0.51
C LEU A 561 -19.38 27.32 -1.21
N ARG A 562 -18.31 27.29 -0.43
CA ARG A 562 -16.97 26.98 -0.93
C ARG A 562 -16.60 25.55 -0.55
N LEU A 563 -16.43 24.72 -1.55
CA LEU A 563 -16.02 23.33 -1.41
C LEU A 563 -14.56 23.20 -1.89
N PRO A 564 -13.61 22.89 -1.02
CA PRO A 564 -12.25 22.59 -1.45
C PRO A 564 -12.24 21.22 -2.12
N PHE A 565 -12.22 21.19 -3.46
CA PHE A 565 -12.00 19.96 -4.20
C PHE A 565 -10.52 19.61 -4.18
N THR A 566 -10.19 18.52 -3.55
CA THR A 566 -8.84 17.93 -3.58
C THR A 566 -8.85 16.70 -4.49
N ARG A 567 -9.06 16.94 -5.79
CA ARG A 567 -8.95 15.88 -6.79
C ARG A 567 -7.52 15.84 -7.34
N SER A 568 -6.82 14.74 -7.12
CA SER A 568 -5.48 14.56 -7.69
C SER A 568 -5.53 14.41 -9.21
N SER A 569 -4.42 14.71 -9.89
CA SER A 569 -4.30 14.45 -11.33
C SER A 569 -4.42 12.97 -11.66
N ALA A 570 -4.00 12.08 -10.74
CA ALA A 570 -4.16 10.64 -10.85
C ALA A 570 -5.64 10.22 -10.88
N TYR A 571 -6.46 10.81 -10.01
CA TYR A 571 -7.91 10.61 -10.05
C TYR A 571 -8.53 11.05 -11.37
N ALA A 572 -8.15 12.26 -11.84
CA ALA A 572 -8.66 12.77 -13.10
C ALA A 572 -8.29 11.87 -14.29
N ASP A 573 -7.12 11.28 -14.25
CA ASP A 573 -6.63 10.40 -15.28
C ASP A 573 -7.36 9.05 -15.26
N LEU A 574 -7.49 8.44 -14.07
CA LEU A 574 -8.24 7.19 -13.91
C LEU A 574 -9.74 7.36 -14.21
N HIS A 575 -10.32 8.51 -13.89
CA HIS A 575 -11.70 8.82 -14.28
C HIS A 575 -11.87 8.81 -15.82
N ARG A 576 -10.98 9.46 -16.57
CA ARG A 576 -11.01 9.42 -18.04
C ARG A 576 -10.82 8.00 -18.57
N HIS A 577 -9.90 7.25 -17.97
CA HIS A 577 -9.67 5.85 -18.33
C HIS A 577 -10.92 4.99 -18.08
N LEU A 578 -11.55 5.12 -16.90
CA LEU A 578 -12.80 4.43 -16.58
C LEU A 578 -13.92 4.81 -17.56
N ALA A 579 -14.09 6.10 -17.85
CA ALA A 579 -15.10 6.56 -18.82
C ALA A 579 -14.90 5.92 -20.20
N THR A 580 -13.64 5.81 -20.67
CA THR A 580 -13.32 5.11 -21.94
C THR A 580 -13.66 3.62 -21.86
N LEU A 581 -13.32 2.95 -20.76
CA LEU A 581 -13.63 1.52 -20.58
C LEU A 581 -15.13 1.24 -20.55
N LEU A 582 -15.91 2.11 -19.90
CA LEU A 582 -17.36 1.98 -19.83
C LEU A 582 -18.02 2.31 -21.17
N ALA A 583 -17.56 3.36 -21.88
CA ALA A 583 -18.07 3.71 -23.20
C ALA A 583 -17.85 2.61 -24.25
N ALA A 584 -16.81 1.79 -24.10
CA ALA A 584 -16.58 0.63 -24.96
C ALA A 584 -17.50 -0.57 -24.68
N ARG A 585 -18.24 -0.57 -23.55
CA ARG A 585 -19.03 -1.72 -23.06
C ARG A 585 -20.53 -1.43 -22.92
N LEU A 586 -20.87 -0.19 -22.65
CA LEU A 586 -22.23 0.24 -22.33
C LEU A 586 -22.83 1.08 -23.46
N THR A 587 -24.13 0.96 -23.64
CA THR A 587 -24.87 1.86 -24.55
C THR A 587 -24.93 3.29 -24.00
N PRO A 588 -25.19 4.30 -24.83
CA PRO A 588 -25.39 5.68 -24.36
C PRO A 588 -26.45 5.80 -23.25
N ASP A 589 -27.57 5.07 -23.36
CA ASP A 589 -28.62 5.05 -22.33
C ASP A 589 -28.10 4.46 -21.01
N GLN A 590 -27.32 3.39 -21.05
CA GLN A 590 -26.72 2.78 -19.86
C GLN A 590 -25.66 3.70 -19.22
N LEU A 591 -24.85 4.39 -20.03
CA LEU A 591 -23.89 5.37 -19.52
C LEU A 591 -24.59 6.54 -18.80
N ARG A 592 -25.71 6.99 -19.36
CA ARG A 592 -26.55 8.00 -18.73
C ARG A 592 -27.13 7.51 -17.42
N GLU A 593 -27.58 6.26 -17.36
CA GLU A 593 -28.11 5.65 -16.15
C GLU A 593 -27.01 5.45 -15.08
N VAL A 594 -25.78 5.13 -15.47
CA VAL A 594 -24.61 5.15 -14.56
C VAL A 594 -24.41 6.51 -13.92
N ALA A 595 -24.49 7.60 -14.70
CA ALA A 595 -24.40 8.96 -14.18
C ALA A 595 -25.57 9.31 -13.22
N PHE A 596 -26.77 8.79 -13.48
CA PHE A 596 -27.90 8.91 -12.57
C PHE A 596 -27.63 8.18 -11.25
N HIS A 597 -27.16 6.93 -11.29
CA HIS A 597 -26.82 6.16 -10.09
C HIS A 597 -25.65 6.77 -9.33
N GLU A 598 -24.69 7.42 -9.99
CA GLU A 598 -23.63 8.20 -9.34
C GLU A 598 -24.24 9.34 -8.51
N LEU A 599 -25.15 10.12 -9.08
CA LEU A 599 -25.90 11.16 -8.36
C LEU A 599 -26.63 10.56 -7.14
N VAL A 600 -27.34 9.45 -7.33
CA VAL A 600 -28.06 8.76 -6.24
C VAL A 600 -27.12 8.32 -5.13
N ASN A 601 -25.91 7.87 -5.46
CA ASN A 601 -24.92 7.48 -4.46
C ASN A 601 -24.49 8.66 -3.58
N TYR A 602 -24.28 9.85 -4.13
CA TYR A 602 -24.02 11.05 -3.33
C TYR A 602 -25.26 11.49 -2.53
N LEU A 603 -26.44 11.48 -3.15
CA LEU A 603 -27.69 11.84 -2.50
C LEU A 603 -27.96 11.01 -1.24
N ARG A 604 -27.78 9.68 -1.31
CA ARG A 604 -28.00 8.74 -0.19
C ARG A 604 -27.11 9.01 1.02
N LEU A 605 -25.92 9.56 0.80
CA LEU A 605 -24.96 9.84 1.86
C LEU A 605 -25.30 11.09 2.67
N ILE A 606 -26.04 12.05 2.11
CA ILE A 606 -26.31 13.33 2.78
C ILE A 606 -27.09 13.13 4.09
N PRO A 607 -28.23 12.42 4.15
CA PRO A 607 -28.94 12.20 5.40
C PRO A 607 -28.14 11.44 6.44
N TYR A 608 -27.28 10.53 6.01
CA TYR A 608 -26.36 9.82 6.88
C TYR A 608 -25.33 10.78 7.49
N ARG A 609 -24.74 11.66 6.66
CA ARG A 609 -23.76 12.66 7.09
C ARG A 609 -24.38 13.75 7.98
N ILE A 610 -25.62 14.15 7.75
CA ILE A 610 -26.33 15.08 8.62
C ILE A 610 -26.37 14.55 10.06
N ARG A 611 -26.57 13.24 10.25
CA ARG A 611 -26.60 12.61 11.58
C ARG A 611 -25.23 12.41 12.20
N GLN A 612 -24.22 12.06 11.43
CA GLN A 612 -22.91 11.69 11.96
C GLN A 612 -21.88 12.82 11.94
N THR A 613 -21.83 13.58 10.84
CA THR A 613 -20.86 14.64 10.59
C THR A 613 -21.51 15.82 9.87
N PRO A 614 -22.40 16.60 10.54
CA PRO A 614 -23.20 17.65 9.88
C PRO A 614 -22.35 18.64 9.08
N GLN A 615 -21.16 18.96 9.57
CA GLN A 615 -20.22 19.88 8.91
C GLN A 615 -19.77 19.38 7.51
N ARG A 616 -19.78 18.07 7.29
CA ARG A 616 -19.42 17.46 5.99
C ARG A 616 -20.62 17.21 5.08
N ALA A 617 -21.84 17.23 5.62
CA ALA A 617 -23.05 16.99 4.84
C ALA A 617 -23.17 17.97 3.63
N MET A 618 -22.77 19.23 3.84
CA MET A 618 -22.77 20.25 2.77
C MET A 618 -21.78 19.94 1.63
N ALA A 619 -20.71 19.18 1.87
CA ALA A 619 -19.82 18.74 0.81
C ALA A 619 -20.54 17.76 -0.13
N PHE A 620 -21.25 16.80 0.44
CA PHE A 620 -22.02 15.82 -0.33
C PHE A 620 -23.22 16.46 -1.03
N PHE A 621 -23.86 17.46 -0.39
CA PHE A 621 -24.90 18.27 -1.02
C PHE A 621 -24.36 19.03 -2.23
N ALA A 622 -23.20 19.69 -2.12
CA ALA A 622 -22.58 20.39 -3.23
C ALA A 622 -22.24 19.42 -4.38
N CYS A 623 -21.68 18.26 -4.10
CA CYS A 623 -21.38 17.24 -5.11
C CYS A 623 -22.65 16.77 -5.82
N ALA A 624 -23.71 16.47 -5.06
CA ALA A 624 -25.00 16.07 -5.64
C ALA A 624 -25.62 17.18 -6.52
N SER A 625 -25.52 18.46 -6.09
CA SER A 625 -26.00 19.61 -6.89
C SER A 625 -25.21 19.75 -8.20
N ILE A 626 -23.88 19.59 -8.14
CA ILE A 626 -23.03 19.65 -9.34
C ILE A 626 -23.39 18.53 -10.32
N LEU A 627 -23.55 17.30 -9.82
CA LEU A 627 -23.93 16.15 -10.64
C LEU A 627 -25.32 16.30 -11.23
N LEU A 628 -26.29 16.78 -10.44
CA LEU A 628 -27.64 17.00 -10.91
C LEU A 628 -27.69 18.03 -12.05
N ARG A 629 -27.00 19.16 -11.88
CA ARG A 629 -26.91 20.19 -12.94
C ARG A 629 -26.27 19.61 -14.21
N LYS A 630 -25.17 18.90 -14.10
CA LYS A 630 -24.50 18.25 -15.23
C LYS A 630 -25.42 17.24 -15.90
N TYR A 631 -26.05 16.37 -15.15
CA TYR A 631 -26.97 15.34 -15.63
C TYR A 631 -28.13 15.94 -16.44
N ARG A 632 -28.71 17.03 -15.94
CA ARG A 632 -29.82 17.75 -16.64
C ARG A 632 -29.34 18.45 -17.91
N SER A 633 -28.16 19.08 -17.90
CA SER A 633 -27.62 19.77 -19.07
C SER A 633 -27.32 18.80 -20.24
N GLU A 634 -26.78 17.62 -19.93
CA GLU A 634 -26.52 16.56 -20.91
C GLU A 634 -27.82 15.91 -21.43
N SER A 635 -28.95 16.13 -20.74
CA SER A 635 -30.27 15.64 -21.14
C SER A 635 -30.96 16.58 -22.11
N MET A 636 -30.55 17.85 -22.19
CA MET A 636 -31.13 18.85 -23.05
C MET A 636 -30.37 19.05 -24.38
N ALA A 637 -29.15 18.47 -24.45
CA ALA A 637 -28.31 18.46 -25.65
C ALA A 637 -28.49 17.16 -26.43
#